data_f1658bd979fbb279e7395b6fdd6d56b3
#
_entry.id   f1658bd979fbb279e7395b6fdd6d56b3
#
_cell.length_a   1.000
_cell.length_b   1.000
_cell.length_c   1.000
_cell.angle_alpha   90.00
_cell.angle_beta   90.00
_cell.angle_gamma   90.00
#
_symmetry.space_group_name_H-M   'P 1'
#
loop_
_entity.id
_entity.type
_entity.pdbx_description
1 polymer ?
#
loop_
_entity_poly.entity_id
_entity_poly.type
_entity_poly.pdbx_seq_one_letter_code
_entity_poly.pdbx_strand_id
1 'polypeptide(L)'
;MLACSLLLFAALGPSAGTKDTPPTATATAAETQPEADAAPSEASPEPSEADASDGEVNLLGRAKTGSGEGRRNENVQFNLIDNNAAKEAAIRLGTSATLVSEFAPERNYFSSELGAAPNGPVALRARTLGDWHGNVFWRHLNSATSARSFFQVGGVKPARENDYGFRVGRALWRGANFSVDASQRRIRGNVNGNVLVPRPDERTPLTDDPAERVLVQQMLDVFPTETPNRTDINERMLNTNAAQGIDDDSFTARFDQAWGDKNRVAMQYSYLQQLVDAFQLIRTQNPDTTTRSHRARITYGRTLSPTSELQLTTAFDRAASLLTPEESELETAVFVSTALTSFGNGSTIPIDRARNVFRHGALVRKTVGRHELTYGGEVFRRQVSGFEADAHRGAYSFNRAFGNDAVTNLRSGTASTYFLGVGNVHRGYRNWEGETFVGDRWSPTPGLDLNIGLRWGFLTPPTEVDELDGVAYDCDCNNFAPTFGFAYRLPHGAGRLRGGFGLHYGTIFDVTYMQIRYNSPNNAKLVIPTPDLLAPASDIDVSDLGSVRGVRYEITPELAAPYSMQYNLSWEFEPVSNWLLSLGYVGSRSPKLLAQWHLNRARIVEGIPTTLRTVNERRPDPTILDRRLVLNGSRGYFDAAKMDLTIPHWKGLSVRASYWFSKLMDLGTDYANTASNEDSWRARSQRVTDIHPDMKALSRFDSPHATLLRVAYALPRTGPRGSWRAAAFGNWTLSMVSLMKTGTPFNIEMGSDAPGLGNVDGLPGERPMLLDPSVHGATIGHPDTVLPREAFGFLEPGGAGDLGRNAFRKGPIRNVNASLARRWSLGGEAALTLRAESVNFFNTPQFAAPGTRLTDQNFGVITNTLNEGRTFRVGLDAAF
;
A
#
# COMPACT_ATOMS: atom_id res chain seq x y z
N MET A 1 33.07 13.00 -9.77
CA MET A 1 31.61 12.93 -9.92
C MET A 1 30.88 14.26 -9.82
N LEU A 2 31.44 15.30 -9.22
CA LEU A 2 30.86 16.66 -9.25
C LEU A 2 31.05 17.41 -10.61
N ALA A 3 31.91 16.93 -11.49
CA ALA A 3 32.23 17.62 -12.74
C ALA A 3 31.21 17.46 -13.87
N CYS A 4 30.37 16.42 -13.85
CA CYS A 4 29.34 16.24 -14.89
C CYS A 4 28.07 17.07 -14.67
N SER A 5 27.75 17.44 -13.42
CA SER A 5 26.54 18.24 -13.12
C SER A 5 26.74 19.74 -13.35
N LEU A 6 27.97 20.22 -13.43
CA LEU A 6 28.30 21.64 -13.66
C LEU A 6 28.37 22.03 -15.17
N LEU A 7 28.50 21.06 -16.07
CA LEU A 7 28.60 21.35 -17.50
C LEU A 7 27.26 21.66 -18.20
N LEU A 8 26.12 21.38 -17.57
CA LEU A 8 24.80 21.74 -18.12
C LEU A 8 24.36 23.17 -17.76
N PHE A 9 24.99 23.83 -16.79
CA PHE A 9 24.68 25.20 -16.38
C PHE A 9 25.57 26.28 -17.05
N ALA A 10 26.62 25.90 -17.76
CA ALA A 10 27.58 26.83 -18.33
C ALA A 10 27.29 27.29 -19.77
N ALA A 11 26.19 26.86 -20.40
CA ALA A 11 25.88 27.17 -21.81
C ALA A 11 24.93 28.37 -22.04
N LEU A 12 24.67 29.19 -21.04
CA LEU A 12 23.85 30.39 -21.18
C LEU A 12 24.62 31.65 -20.69
N GLY A 13 25.64 32.02 -21.42
CA GLY A 13 26.27 33.35 -21.31
C GLY A 13 25.61 34.36 -22.29
N PRO A 14 25.54 35.65 -21.96
CA PRO A 14 24.78 36.64 -22.70
C PRO A 14 25.54 37.17 -23.93
N SER A 15 24.90 37.18 -25.07
CA SER A 15 25.37 37.99 -26.21
C SER A 15 24.68 39.34 -26.26
N ALA A 16 25.50 40.36 -26.37
CA ALA A 16 25.16 41.77 -26.39
C ALA A 16 24.47 42.22 -27.69
N GLY A 17 23.71 43.26 -27.53
CA GLY A 17 22.74 43.82 -28.46
C GLY A 17 23.22 44.45 -29.74
N THR A 18 22.26 44.74 -30.58
CA THR A 18 22.21 45.93 -31.45
C THR A 18 20.75 46.37 -31.59
N LYS A 19 20.62 47.70 -31.50
CA LYS A 19 19.37 48.44 -31.69
C LYS A 19 19.02 48.48 -33.17
N ASP A 20 17.73 48.44 -33.51
CA ASP A 20 17.14 49.40 -34.47
C ASP A 20 15.61 49.45 -34.37
N THR A 21 15.07 50.64 -34.54
CA THR A 21 13.71 51.12 -34.27
C THR A 21 12.83 51.01 -35.55
N PRO A 22 11.47 51.12 -35.42
CA PRO A 22 10.49 50.57 -36.35
C PRO A 22 10.03 51.55 -37.48
N PRO A 23 9.13 51.11 -38.33
CA PRO A 23 8.09 52.03 -38.74
C PRO A 23 6.64 51.51 -38.59
N THR A 24 5.85 52.42 -38.23
CA THR A 24 4.41 52.53 -38.14
C THR A 24 3.72 52.31 -39.51
N ALA A 25 2.60 51.62 -39.57
CA ALA A 25 1.51 51.90 -40.50
C ALA A 25 0.18 51.29 -40.10
N THR A 26 -0.68 52.09 -39.88
CA THR A 26 -2.12 52.39 -39.94
C THR A 26 -3.11 51.32 -40.37
N ALA A 27 -4.23 51.38 -39.64
CA ALA A 27 -5.45 50.63 -39.70
C ALA A 27 -6.21 50.61 -41.04
N THR A 28 -6.97 49.53 -41.22
CA THR A 28 -8.37 49.67 -41.72
C THR A 28 -9.21 48.48 -41.25
N ALA A 29 -10.39 48.80 -40.74
CA ALA A 29 -11.40 47.91 -40.23
C ALA A 29 -12.20 47.26 -41.37
N ALA A 30 -12.59 46.01 -41.17
CA ALA A 30 -13.78 45.42 -41.80
C ALA A 30 -14.44 44.42 -40.83
N GLU A 31 -15.66 44.76 -40.42
CA GLU A 31 -16.56 43.94 -39.66
C GLU A 31 -16.96 42.69 -40.43
N THR A 32 -16.89 41.52 -39.77
CA THR A 32 -17.77 40.38 -40.01
C THR A 32 -17.96 39.65 -38.71
N GLN A 33 -19.20 39.41 -38.33
CA GLN A 33 -19.65 38.81 -37.09
C GLN A 33 -19.28 37.32 -36.96
N PRO A 34 -19.25 36.79 -35.73
CA PRO A 34 -18.54 35.58 -35.40
C PRO A 34 -19.42 34.34 -35.45
N GLU A 35 -18.89 33.30 -36.06
CA GLU A 35 -19.29 31.94 -35.76
C GLU A 35 -18.86 31.55 -34.32
N ALA A 36 -19.78 30.91 -33.61
CA ALA A 36 -19.61 30.52 -32.24
C ALA A 36 -18.44 29.58 -32.06
N ASP A 37 -17.36 30.07 -31.52
CA ASP A 37 -16.26 29.29 -30.97
C ASP A 37 -16.79 28.44 -29.81
N ALA A 38 -16.76 27.13 -30.00
CA ALA A 38 -16.86 26.20 -28.91
C ALA A 38 -15.70 26.46 -27.93
N ALA A 39 -16.03 26.98 -26.76
CA ALA A 39 -15.09 27.18 -25.68
C ALA A 39 -14.30 25.87 -25.43
N PRO A 40 -12.98 25.95 -25.20
CA PRO A 40 -12.24 24.79 -24.76
C PRO A 40 -12.87 24.32 -23.46
N SER A 41 -13.25 23.05 -23.42
CA SER A 41 -13.69 22.34 -22.22
C SER A 41 -12.74 22.70 -21.09
N GLU A 42 -13.23 23.47 -20.11
CA GLU A 42 -12.53 23.72 -18.87
C GLU A 42 -12.20 22.35 -18.27
N ALA A 43 -10.91 22.01 -18.26
CA ALA A 43 -10.43 20.92 -17.47
C ALA A 43 -10.86 21.24 -16.05
N SER A 44 -11.81 20.51 -15.53
CA SER A 44 -12.20 20.58 -14.12
C SER A 44 -10.91 20.48 -13.32
N PRO A 45 -10.67 21.36 -12.34
CA PRO A 45 -9.47 21.27 -11.52
C PRO A 45 -9.43 19.85 -10.96
N GLU A 46 -8.31 19.17 -11.13
CA GLU A 46 -8.11 17.87 -10.48
C GLU A 46 -8.38 18.08 -9.00
N PRO A 47 -9.28 17.29 -8.38
CA PRO A 47 -9.48 17.36 -6.95
C PRO A 47 -8.14 17.12 -6.30
N SER A 48 -7.71 17.99 -5.40
CA SER A 48 -6.55 17.73 -4.54
C SER A 48 -6.77 16.38 -3.85
N GLU A 49 -5.74 15.66 -3.45
CA GLU A 49 -5.90 14.41 -2.69
C GLU A 49 -6.86 14.57 -1.49
N ALA A 50 -6.99 15.79 -0.94
CA ALA A 50 -7.99 16.18 0.03
C ALA A 50 -9.41 16.24 -0.56
N ASP A 51 -9.59 16.67 -1.81
CA ASP A 51 -10.91 16.77 -2.47
C ASP A 51 -11.47 15.41 -2.89
N ALA A 52 -10.62 14.45 -3.28
CA ALA A 52 -11.03 13.07 -3.51
C ALA A 52 -11.56 12.38 -2.24
N SER A 53 -11.18 12.89 -1.06
CA SER A 53 -11.65 12.37 0.23
C SER A 53 -13.03 12.85 0.61
N ASP A 54 -13.53 13.94 0.02
CA ASP A 54 -14.70 14.64 0.51
C ASP A 54 -16.04 14.16 -0.07
N GLY A 55 -16.05 13.31 -1.06
CA GLY A 55 -17.28 12.85 -1.71
C GLY A 55 -17.39 11.37 -1.97
N GLU A 56 -16.31 10.64 -1.96
CA GLU A 56 -16.34 9.23 -2.31
C GLU A 56 -16.19 8.34 -1.08
N VAL A 57 -17.13 7.46 -0.92
CA VAL A 57 -17.02 6.33 0.01
C VAL A 57 -15.80 5.53 -0.42
N ASN A 58 -14.86 5.30 0.48
CA ASN A 58 -13.67 4.50 0.22
C ASN A 58 -14.05 3.03 0.00
N LEU A 59 -14.37 2.68 -1.25
CA LEU A 59 -14.92 1.40 -1.63
C LEU A 59 -13.96 0.24 -1.51
N LEU A 60 -12.70 0.53 -1.68
CA LEU A 60 -11.66 -0.49 -1.64
C LEU A 60 -11.18 -0.74 -0.20
N GLY A 61 -11.73 0.03 0.76
CA GLY A 61 -11.24 0.02 2.12
C GLY A 61 -9.75 0.31 2.20
N ARG A 62 -9.20 1.04 1.23
CA ARG A 62 -7.83 1.55 1.30
C ARG A 62 -7.82 2.66 2.33
N ALA A 63 -6.83 2.67 3.19
CA ALA A 63 -6.59 3.84 4.01
C ALA A 63 -6.40 5.05 3.12
N LYS A 64 -6.95 6.21 3.50
CA LYS A 64 -6.82 7.49 2.79
C LYS A 64 -5.38 7.90 2.47
N THR A 65 -4.41 7.28 3.08
CA THR A 65 -2.98 7.60 3.03
C THR A 65 -2.20 6.75 2.04
N GLY A 66 -2.84 6.10 1.07
CA GLY A 66 -2.11 5.26 0.10
C GLY A 66 -1.45 4.02 0.72
N SER A 67 -1.70 3.77 2.00
CA SER A 67 -1.42 2.47 2.59
C SER A 67 -2.31 1.48 1.86
N GLY A 68 -1.74 0.60 1.18
CA GLY A 68 -2.46 -0.41 0.48
C GLY A 68 -3.39 -1.23 1.35
N GLU A 69 -3.70 -2.40 0.89
CA GLU A 69 -4.33 -3.41 1.72
C GLU A 69 -3.39 -3.72 2.89
N GLY A 70 -3.10 -2.68 3.72
CA GLY A 70 -2.37 -2.81 4.93
C GLY A 70 -2.98 -3.92 5.74
N ARG A 71 -2.21 -4.54 6.59
CA ARG A 71 -2.72 -5.49 7.55
C ARG A 71 -3.94 -4.88 8.20
N ARG A 72 -5.06 -5.15 7.58
CA ARG A 72 -6.25 -5.09 8.34
C ARG A 72 -6.17 -6.24 9.30
N ASN A 73 -6.19 -5.95 10.53
CA ASN A 73 -6.92 -6.87 11.37
C ASN A 73 -8.26 -7.02 10.66
N GLU A 74 -8.53 -8.17 10.15
CA GLU A 74 -9.63 -8.47 9.24
C GLU A 74 -10.99 -8.09 9.82
N ASN A 75 -11.04 -7.80 11.11
CA ASN A 75 -12.20 -7.37 11.86
C ASN A 75 -12.22 -5.89 12.24
N VAL A 76 -11.25 -5.09 11.82
CA VAL A 76 -11.19 -3.68 12.21
C VAL A 76 -11.85 -2.81 11.15
N GLN A 77 -12.90 -2.10 11.55
CA GLN A 77 -13.58 -1.08 10.74
C GLN A 77 -12.69 0.11 10.38
N PHE A 78 -11.61 0.26 11.10
CA PHE A 78 -10.76 1.42 11.05
C PHE A 78 -9.48 1.05 10.32
N ASN A 79 -9.16 1.84 9.33
CA ASN A 79 -7.90 1.74 8.64
C ASN A 79 -6.78 2.09 9.60
N LEU A 80 -6.28 1.09 10.32
CA LEU A 80 -5.05 1.22 11.04
C LEU A 80 -3.93 1.52 10.05
N ILE A 81 -3.35 2.68 10.17
CA ILE A 81 -2.03 2.92 9.63
C ILE A 81 -1.07 2.32 10.63
N ASP A 82 -0.80 1.05 10.50
CA ASP A 82 0.24 0.43 11.27
C ASP A 82 1.61 0.80 10.67
N ASN A 83 2.64 0.37 11.34
CA ASN A 83 4.01 0.47 10.89
C ASN A 83 4.23 -0.01 9.45
N ASN A 84 3.54 -1.07 9.08
CA ASN A 84 3.62 -1.61 7.74
C ASN A 84 3.02 -0.64 6.72
N ALA A 85 2.03 0.17 7.09
CA ALA A 85 1.46 1.17 6.20
C ALA A 85 2.47 2.23 5.76
N ALA A 86 3.35 2.69 6.65
CA ALA A 86 4.42 3.60 6.27
C ALA A 86 5.48 2.90 5.41
N LYS A 87 5.80 1.65 5.69
CA LYS A 87 6.64 0.80 4.84
C LYS A 87 6.00 0.60 3.48
N GLU A 88 4.72 0.29 3.44
CA GLU A 88 3.97 0.10 2.21
C GLU A 88 3.83 1.36 1.38
N ALA A 89 3.51 2.48 1.99
CA ALA A 89 3.48 3.76 1.29
C ALA A 89 4.84 4.04 0.64
N ALA A 90 5.95 3.79 1.33
CA ALA A 90 7.28 3.89 0.77
C ALA A 90 7.53 2.87 -0.34
N ILE A 91 7.08 1.63 -0.18
CA ILE A 91 7.20 0.54 -1.15
C ILE A 91 6.34 0.84 -2.37
N ARG A 92 5.08 1.17 -2.22
CA ARG A 92 4.16 1.39 -3.34
C ARG A 92 4.47 2.65 -4.13
N LEU A 93 4.93 3.69 -3.49
CA LEU A 93 5.44 4.87 -4.18
C LEU A 93 6.69 4.56 -5.01
N GLY A 94 7.44 3.52 -4.62
CA GLY A 94 8.61 3.05 -5.33
C GLY A 94 8.37 1.91 -6.33
N THR A 95 7.27 1.13 -6.19
CA THR A 95 6.93 -0.03 -7.03
C THR A 95 5.82 0.23 -8.03
N SER A 96 5.52 1.47 -8.38
CA SER A 96 4.61 1.77 -9.49
C SER A 96 4.94 0.99 -10.77
N ALA A 97 6.16 0.50 -10.87
CA ALA A 97 6.63 -0.38 -11.92
C ALA A 97 6.23 -1.85 -11.77
N THR A 98 5.74 -2.31 -10.63
CA THR A 98 5.62 -3.75 -10.36
C THR A 98 4.24 -4.31 -10.63
N LEU A 99 3.18 -3.55 -10.38
CA LEU A 99 1.82 -4.02 -10.52
C LEU A 99 0.90 -2.89 -10.96
N VAL A 100 0.55 -2.88 -12.21
CA VAL A 100 -0.50 -2.00 -12.74
C VAL A 100 -1.82 -2.70 -12.52
N SER A 101 -2.42 -2.53 -11.35
CA SER A 101 -3.76 -3.03 -11.06
C SER A 101 -4.85 -2.09 -11.57
N GLU A 102 -4.53 -0.81 -11.72
CA GLU A 102 -5.41 0.20 -12.30
C GLU A 102 -4.61 1.07 -13.25
N PHE A 103 -5.00 1.06 -14.49
CA PHE A 103 -4.45 1.87 -15.55
C PHE A 103 -5.45 2.97 -15.88
N ALA A 104 -5.11 4.22 -15.63
CA ALA A 104 -5.95 5.34 -16.02
C ALA A 104 -5.34 6.03 -17.25
N PRO A 105 -5.78 5.69 -18.46
CA PRO A 105 -5.23 6.25 -19.70
C PRO A 105 -5.42 7.77 -19.83
N GLU A 106 -6.33 8.32 -19.04
CA GLU A 106 -6.64 9.75 -19.00
C GLU A 106 -5.51 10.59 -18.39
N ARG A 107 -4.63 9.99 -17.59
CA ARG A 107 -3.57 10.69 -16.86
C ARG A 107 -2.23 10.75 -17.59
N ASN A 108 -2.21 10.44 -18.86
CA ASN A 108 -0.99 10.51 -19.67
C ASN A 108 0.22 9.82 -19.02
N TYR A 109 0.06 8.56 -18.62
CA TYR A 109 1.10 7.75 -17.95
C TYR A 109 2.39 7.60 -18.78
N PHE A 110 2.32 7.93 -20.03
CA PHE A 110 3.43 7.86 -20.96
C PHE A 110 4.08 9.23 -21.21
N SER A 111 3.79 10.22 -20.38
CA SER A 111 4.52 11.48 -20.40
C SER A 111 5.89 11.30 -19.75
N SER A 112 6.91 11.77 -20.43
CA SER A 112 8.28 11.76 -19.92
C SER A 112 8.46 12.58 -18.64
N GLU A 113 7.59 13.55 -18.39
CA GLU A 113 7.58 14.43 -17.21
C GLU A 113 6.98 13.75 -15.96
N LEU A 114 6.11 12.73 -16.15
CA LEU A 114 5.39 12.06 -15.09
C LEU A 114 6.08 10.77 -14.60
N GLY A 115 7.38 10.74 -14.47
CA GLY A 115 8.04 9.59 -13.86
C GLY A 115 7.32 9.08 -12.61
N ALA A 116 7.83 8.08 -11.97
CA ALA A 116 7.20 7.26 -10.95
C ALA A 116 6.65 7.96 -9.69
N ALA A 117 6.44 9.27 -9.65
CA ALA A 117 6.09 9.90 -8.38
C ALA A 117 4.67 10.50 -8.35
N PRO A 118 3.80 10.07 -7.43
CA PRO A 118 2.58 10.78 -7.10
C PRO A 118 2.82 12.13 -6.38
N ASN A 119 4.08 12.52 -6.18
CA ASN A 119 4.49 13.72 -5.46
C ASN A 119 4.85 14.87 -6.41
N GLY A 120 4.00 15.12 -7.38
CA GLY A 120 4.16 16.24 -8.32
C GLY A 120 4.35 17.60 -7.64
N PRO A 121 4.81 18.60 -8.39
CA PRO A 121 4.88 19.99 -7.92
C PRO A 121 3.48 20.48 -7.54
N VAL A 122 3.42 21.43 -6.61
CA VAL A 122 2.16 22.13 -6.33
C VAL A 122 1.73 22.88 -7.60
N ALA A 123 0.55 22.56 -8.11
CA ALA A 123 0.01 23.20 -9.29
C ALA A 123 -0.10 24.73 -9.07
N LEU A 124 0.35 25.50 -10.05
CA LEU A 124 0.22 26.95 -10.02
C LEU A 124 -1.23 27.32 -10.36
N ARG A 125 -1.88 28.12 -9.50
CA ARG A 125 -3.24 28.59 -9.78
C ARG A 125 -3.24 29.61 -10.92
N ALA A 126 -4.14 29.41 -11.87
CA ALA A 126 -4.29 30.31 -13.03
C ALA A 126 -5.07 31.60 -12.68
N ARG A 127 -5.98 31.54 -11.69
CA ARG A 127 -6.86 32.66 -11.33
C ARG A 127 -6.68 33.05 -9.86
N THR A 128 -6.90 34.34 -9.57
CA THR A 128 -7.01 34.87 -8.22
C THR A 128 -8.30 34.33 -7.58
N LEU A 129 -8.23 33.99 -6.32
CA LEU A 129 -9.40 33.72 -5.53
C LEU A 129 -10.21 35.02 -5.35
N GLY A 130 -11.51 34.91 -5.14
CA GLY A 130 -12.39 36.01 -4.79
C GLY A 130 -12.28 36.41 -3.32
N ASP A 131 -13.39 36.88 -2.78
CA ASP A 131 -13.57 37.12 -1.35
C ASP A 131 -13.48 35.82 -0.55
N TRP A 132 -13.85 35.85 0.73
CA TRP A 132 -13.86 34.69 1.57
C TRP A 132 -14.73 33.58 0.97
N HIS A 133 -14.14 32.41 0.79
CA HIS A 133 -14.82 31.21 0.35
C HIS A 133 -14.24 30.00 1.08
N GLY A 134 -15.06 29.00 1.25
CA GLY A 134 -14.64 27.81 1.97
C GLY A 134 -15.79 26.89 2.32
N ASN A 135 -15.49 25.95 3.19
CA ASN A 135 -16.50 25.10 3.78
C ASN A 135 -16.12 24.70 5.20
N VAL A 136 -17.14 24.41 5.99
CA VAL A 136 -17.03 23.76 7.29
C VAL A 136 -17.82 22.48 7.22
N PHE A 137 -17.25 21.37 7.67
CA PHE A 137 -17.91 20.07 7.58
C PHE A 137 -17.87 19.32 8.91
N TRP A 138 -18.86 18.47 9.09
CA TRP A 138 -18.92 17.50 10.19
C TRP A 138 -19.57 16.22 9.69
N ARG A 139 -18.96 15.08 10.03
CA ARG A 139 -19.43 13.73 9.71
C ARG A 139 -19.44 12.90 10.95
N HIS A 140 -20.47 12.12 11.14
CA HIS A 140 -20.66 11.27 12.30
C HIS A 140 -21.08 9.86 11.91
N LEU A 141 -20.38 8.87 12.46
CA LEU A 141 -20.75 7.47 12.43
C LEU A 141 -20.99 6.99 13.87
N ASN A 142 -22.08 6.24 14.06
CA ASN A 142 -22.40 5.62 15.34
C ASN A 142 -22.81 4.16 15.11
N SER A 143 -22.21 3.26 15.85
CA SER A 143 -22.49 1.83 15.79
C SER A 143 -23.94 1.47 16.11
N ALA A 144 -24.70 2.33 16.82
CA ALA A 144 -26.11 2.12 17.08
C ALA A 144 -26.95 1.96 15.80
N THR A 145 -26.48 2.50 14.67
CA THR A 145 -27.10 2.35 13.35
C THR A 145 -26.43 1.30 12.47
N SER A 146 -25.43 0.59 12.99
CA SER A 146 -24.65 -0.40 12.27
C SER A 146 -25.23 -1.81 12.44
N ALA A 147 -24.95 -2.66 11.46
CA ALA A 147 -25.23 -4.08 11.58
C ALA A 147 -24.04 -4.82 12.19
N ARG A 148 -24.32 -5.95 12.81
CA ARG A 148 -23.33 -6.87 13.34
C ARG A 148 -22.51 -7.49 12.18
N SER A 149 -21.19 -7.69 12.39
CA SER A 149 -20.36 -8.46 11.48
C SER A 149 -20.71 -9.95 11.53
N PHE A 150 -20.34 -10.73 10.51
CA PHE A 150 -20.78 -12.12 10.36
C PHE A 150 -20.40 -13.02 11.54
N PHE A 151 -19.14 -12.94 11.99
CA PHE A 151 -18.63 -13.81 13.06
C PHE A 151 -18.88 -13.27 14.48
N GLN A 152 -19.34 -12.04 14.61
CA GLN A 152 -19.52 -11.37 15.92
C GLN A 152 -20.59 -12.05 16.75
N VAL A 153 -20.23 -12.38 17.99
CA VAL A 153 -21.15 -12.91 19.02
C VAL A 153 -21.76 -11.74 19.80
N GLY A 154 -23.06 -11.86 20.12
CA GLY A 154 -23.81 -10.83 20.84
C GLY A 154 -24.22 -9.64 19.98
N GLY A 155 -24.53 -8.50 20.61
CA GLY A 155 -24.95 -7.27 19.95
C GLY A 155 -23.80 -6.47 19.36
N VAL A 156 -24.13 -5.48 18.50
CA VAL A 156 -23.15 -4.50 18.00
C VAL A 156 -22.52 -3.75 19.17
N LYS A 157 -21.20 -3.65 19.17
CA LYS A 157 -20.46 -2.97 20.25
C LYS A 157 -20.40 -1.46 20.01
N PRO A 158 -20.34 -0.65 21.08
CA PRO A 158 -20.25 0.78 20.95
C PRO A 158 -19.03 1.22 20.14
N ALA A 159 -19.26 2.02 19.11
CA ALA A 159 -18.21 2.69 18.34
C ALA A 159 -18.73 4.02 17.79
N ARG A 160 -17.88 5.03 17.78
CA ARG A 160 -18.19 6.36 17.26
C ARG A 160 -17.00 6.89 16.46
N GLU A 161 -17.30 7.50 15.31
CA GLU A 161 -16.35 8.27 14.54
C GLU A 161 -16.90 9.68 14.36
N ASN A 162 -16.08 10.68 14.62
CA ASN A 162 -16.34 12.08 14.30
C ASN A 162 -15.21 12.57 13.41
N ASP A 163 -15.56 13.12 12.24
CA ASP A 163 -14.64 13.70 11.27
C ASP A 163 -15.15 15.13 10.99
N TYR A 164 -14.39 16.14 11.38
CA TYR A 164 -14.78 17.53 11.28
C TYR A 164 -13.60 18.42 10.93
N GLY A 165 -13.91 19.52 10.26
CA GLY A 165 -12.88 20.45 9.83
C GLY A 165 -13.42 21.62 9.06
N PHE A 166 -12.49 22.41 8.57
CA PHE A 166 -12.81 23.55 7.72
C PHE A 166 -11.75 23.73 6.64
N ARG A 167 -12.18 24.36 5.56
CA ARG A 167 -11.31 24.90 4.51
C ARG A 167 -11.73 26.34 4.28
N VAL A 168 -10.77 27.24 4.25
CA VAL A 168 -11.02 28.66 4.02
C VAL A 168 -9.92 29.25 3.14
N GLY A 169 -10.31 30.11 2.22
CA GLY A 169 -9.37 30.83 1.35
C GLY A 169 -9.89 32.17 0.93
N ARG A 170 -8.98 33.07 0.59
CA ARG A 170 -9.29 34.37 0.01
C ARG A 170 -8.11 35.01 -0.73
N ALA A 171 -8.39 35.99 -1.55
CA ALA A 171 -7.37 36.92 -2.03
C ALA A 171 -6.96 37.87 -0.90
N LEU A 172 -5.65 38.02 -0.67
CA LEU A 172 -5.12 38.95 0.35
C LEU A 172 -4.86 40.33 -0.25
N TRP A 173 -4.21 40.34 -1.42
CA TRP A 173 -3.94 41.56 -2.23
C TRP A 173 -3.77 41.12 -3.70
N ARG A 174 -3.49 42.05 -4.58
CA ARG A 174 -3.36 41.81 -6.01
C ARG A 174 -2.33 40.71 -6.30
N GLY A 175 -2.81 39.60 -6.85
CA GLY A 175 -2.01 38.44 -7.19
C GLY A 175 -1.68 37.50 -6.04
N ALA A 176 -2.11 37.81 -4.77
CA ALA A 176 -1.87 36.97 -3.63
C ALA A 176 -3.14 36.24 -3.20
N ASN A 177 -3.02 34.94 -2.99
CA ASN A 177 -4.08 34.09 -2.45
C ASN A 177 -3.54 33.30 -1.26
N PHE A 178 -4.39 33.08 -0.28
CA PHE A 178 -4.10 32.26 0.87
C PHE A 178 -5.25 31.28 1.09
N SER A 179 -4.93 30.06 1.47
CA SER A 179 -5.93 29.08 1.92
C SER A 179 -5.38 28.21 3.03
N VAL A 180 -6.26 27.85 3.96
CA VAL A 180 -6.00 26.92 5.06
C VAL A 180 -7.06 25.84 5.04
N ASP A 181 -6.63 24.62 5.28
CA ASP A 181 -7.44 23.44 5.46
C ASP A 181 -7.01 22.79 6.77
N ALA A 182 -7.94 22.47 7.65
CA ALA A 182 -7.66 21.75 8.89
C ALA A 182 -8.80 20.80 9.19
N SER A 183 -8.45 19.58 9.57
CA SER A 183 -9.44 18.57 9.98
C SER A 183 -8.94 17.69 11.11
N GLN A 184 -9.89 17.17 11.85
CA GLN A 184 -9.68 16.20 12.91
C GLN A 184 -10.65 15.05 12.74
N ARG A 185 -10.14 13.84 12.89
CA ARG A 185 -10.94 12.61 12.93
C ARG A 185 -10.67 11.91 14.25
N ARG A 186 -11.73 11.59 14.96
CA ARG A 186 -11.70 10.94 16.28
C ARG A 186 -12.52 9.67 16.22
N ILE A 187 -11.87 8.54 16.44
CA ILE A 187 -12.48 7.22 16.47
C ILE A 187 -12.33 6.67 17.89
N ARG A 188 -13.44 6.24 18.46
CA ARG A 188 -13.50 5.58 19.76
C ARG A 188 -14.47 4.42 19.66
N GLY A 189 -14.03 3.23 20.00
CA GLY A 189 -14.91 2.07 19.92
C GLY A 189 -14.25 0.78 20.34
N ASN A 190 -15.00 -0.29 20.23
CA ASN A 190 -14.53 -1.64 20.46
C ASN A 190 -14.33 -2.36 19.13
N VAL A 191 -13.17 -2.94 18.96
CA VAL A 191 -12.87 -3.88 17.90
C VAL A 191 -13.35 -5.25 18.31
N ASN A 192 -14.14 -5.89 17.45
CA ASN A 192 -14.53 -7.29 17.60
C ASN A 192 -13.57 -8.19 16.82
N GLY A 193 -13.15 -9.29 17.42
CA GLY A 193 -12.28 -10.25 16.76
C GLY A 193 -12.37 -11.64 17.31
N ASN A 194 -11.93 -12.59 16.50
CA ASN A 194 -11.80 -14.00 16.88
C ASN A 194 -10.34 -14.28 17.23
N VAL A 195 -10.13 -14.83 18.41
CA VAL A 195 -8.81 -15.23 18.92
C VAL A 195 -8.84 -16.68 19.38
N LEU A 196 -7.73 -17.38 19.27
CA LEU A 196 -7.55 -18.71 19.84
C LEU A 196 -6.98 -18.59 21.24
N VAL A 197 -7.71 -19.06 22.23
CA VAL A 197 -7.37 -18.98 23.65
C VAL A 197 -7.23 -20.39 24.24
N PRO A 198 -6.48 -20.55 25.36
CA PRO A 198 -6.45 -21.81 26.09
C PRO A 198 -7.85 -22.21 26.56
N ARG A 199 -8.16 -23.50 26.44
CA ARG A 199 -9.39 -24.07 27.07
C ARG A 199 -9.32 -23.97 28.59
N PRO A 200 -10.44 -24.11 29.30
CA PRO A 200 -10.45 -24.03 30.78
C PRO A 200 -9.50 -25.02 31.47
N ASP A 201 -9.34 -26.22 30.92
CA ASP A 201 -8.42 -27.26 31.40
C ASP A 201 -6.94 -27.03 31.04
N GLU A 202 -6.66 -26.08 30.15
CA GLU A 202 -5.33 -25.73 29.69
C GLU A 202 -4.70 -24.50 30.36
N ARG A 203 -5.38 -23.89 31.34
CA ARG A 203 -4.94 -22.64 31.98
C ARG A 203 -3.99 -22.81 33.16
N THR A 204 -3.45 -24.01 33.34
CA THR A 204 -2.50 -24.31 34.42
C THR A 204 -1.20 -24.88 33.83
N PRO A 205 -0.01 -24.45 34.33
CA PRO A 205 1.26 -25.04 33.95
C PRO A 205 1.35 -26.54 34.28
N LEU A 206 2.11 -27.24 33.45
CA LEU A 206 2.41 -28.68 33.65
C LEU A 206 3.83 -28.91 34.16
N THR A 207 4.72 -27.92 34.06
CA THR A 207 6.09 -28.01 34.58
C THR A 207 6.10 -28.16 36.12
N ASP A 208 7.03 -28.96 36.67
CA ASP A 208 7.25 -29.13 38.08
C ASP A 208 8.21 -28.06 38.68
N ASP A 209 9.02 -27.39 37.84
CA ASP A 209 9.93 -26.34 38.30
C ASP A 209 9.14 -25.10 38.77
N PRO A 210 9.32 -24.61 40.00
CA PRO A 210 8.58 -23.48 40.52
C PRO A 210 8.76 -22.17 39.75
N ALA A 211 9.96 -21.91 39.25
CA ALA A 211 10.27 -20.66 38.54
C ALA A 211 9.70 -20.70 37.10
N GLU A 212 9.83 -21.82 36.40
CA GLU A 212 9.17 -22.03 35.12
C GLU A 212 7.65 -21.94 35.26
N ARG A 213 7.10 -22.52 36.31
CA ARG A 213 5.65 -22.47 36.60
C ARG A 213 5.12 -21.04 36.67
N VAL A 214 5.87 -20.14 37.33
CA VAL A 214 5.52 -18.70 37.40
C VAL A 214 5.51 -18.09 36.01
N LEU A 215 6.56 -18.31 35.21
CA LEU A 215 6.68 -17.73 33.88
C LEU A 215 5.61 -18.29 32.92
N VAL A 216 5.36 -19.60 32.95
CA VAL A 216 4.32 -20.22 32.13
C VAL A 216 2.94 -19.71 32.54
N GLN A 217 2.69 -19.49 33.86
CA GLN A 217 1.42 -18.92 34.31
C GLN A 217 1.24 -17.49 33.82
N GLN A 218 2.29 -16.65 33.86
CA GLN A 218 2.26 -15.30 33.29
C GLN A 218 1.93 -15.34 31.78
N MET A 219 2.51 -16.30 31.04
CA MET A 219 2.19 -16.51 29.62
C MET A 219 0.71 -16.91 29.39
N LEU A 220 0.10 -17.67 30.29
CA LEU A 220 -1.29 -18.07 30.19
C LEU A 220 -2.27 -16.96 30.66
N ASP A 221 -1.84 -16.09 31.57
CA ASP A 221 -2.66 -15.01 32.14
C ASP A 221 -2.82 -13.80 31.20
N VAL A 222 -2.12 -13.73 30.06
CA VAL A 222 -2.35 -12.70 29.04
C VAL A 222 -3.67 -12.90 28.29
N PHE A 223 -4.18 -14.13 28.27
CA PHE A 223 -5.42 -14.44 27.58
C PHE A 223 -6.65 -14.01 28.36
N PRO A 224 -7.72 -13.54 27.68
CA PRO A 224 -9.00 -13.25 28.31
C PRO A 224 -9.50 -14.44 29.15
N THR A 225 -10.17 -14.13 30.25
CA THR A 225 -10.71 -15.17 31.16
C THR A 225 -11.97 -15.85 30.61
N GLU A 226 -12.60 -15.25 29.60
CA GLU A 226 -13.78 -15.81 28.94
C GLU A 226 -13.47 -17.16 28.30
N THR A 227 -14.46 -18.03 28.33
CA THR A 227 -14.37 -19.35 27.66
C THR A 227 -14.61 -19.21 26.16
N PRO A 228 -14.02 -20.10 25.31
CA PRO A 228 -14.35 -20.18 23.91
C PRO A 228 -15.87 -20.19 23.66
N ASN A 229 -16.33 -19.34 22.74
CA ASN A 229 -17.75 -19.15 22.43
C ASN A 229 -18.09 -19.34 20.94
N ARG A 230 -17.08 -19.74 20.13
CA ARG A 230 -17.21 -20.12 18.73
C ARG A 230 -16.62 -21.49 18.46
N THR A 231 -16.97 -22.44 19.31
CA THR A 231 -16.56 -23.85 19.21
C THR A 231 -17.09 -24.53 17.94
N ASP A 232 -18.06 -23.94 17.28
CA ASP A 232 -18.52 -24.29 15.92
C ASP A 232 -17.44 -24.13 14.85
N ILE A 233 -16.47 -23.21 15.08
CA ILE A 233 -15.33 -22.98 14.17
C ILE A 233 -14.09 -23.72 14.65
N ASN A 234 -13.73 -23.53 15.93
CA ASN A 234 -12.59 -24.17 16.58
C ASN A 234 -12.83 -24.24 18.09
N GLU A 235 -12.42 -25.35 18.73
CA GLU A 235 -12.62 -25.59 20.16
C GLU A 235 -12.00 -24.50 21.07
N ARG A 236 -11.02 -23.74 20.59
CA ARG A 236 -10.34 -22.65 21.29
C ARG A 236 -10.78 -21.26 20.82
N MET A 237 -11.75 -21.18 19.91
CA MET A 237 -12.15 -19.90 19.33
C MET A 237 -13.00 -19.07 20.29
N LEU A 238 -12.48 -17.92 20.65
CA LEU A 238 -13.17 -16.88 21.42
C LEU A 238 -13.43 -15.66 20.51
N ASN A 239 -14.68 -15.29 20.34
CA ASN A 239 -15.06 -13.98 19.80
C ASN A 239 -15.16 -13.00 20.97
N THR A 240 -14.29 -12.02 21.02
CA THR A 240 -14.22 -11.03 22.08
C THR A 240 -14.05 -9.61 21.52
N ASN A 241 -13.92 -8.62 22.40
CA ASN A 241 -13.86 -7.21 22.04
C ASN A 241 -12.81 -6.48 22.86
N ALA A 242 -12.12 -5.55 22.21
CA ALA A 242 -11.18 -4.67 22.88
C ALA A 242 -11.37 -3.23 22.45
N ALA A 243 -11.13 -2.29 23.35
CA ALA A 243 -11.21 -0.86 23.06
C ALA A 243 -10.10 -0.43 22.11
N GLN A 244 -10.41 0.56 21.26
CA GLN A 244 -9.45 1.21 20.36
C GLN A 244 -9.73 2.70 20.29
N GLY A 245 -8.65 3.50 20.26
CA GLY A 245 -8.69 4.92 20.00
C GLY A 245 -7.85 5.28 18.76
N ILE A 246 -8.38 6.12 17.86
CA ILE A 246 -7.58 6.68 16.74
C ILE A 246 -7.86 8.17 16.65
N ASP A 247 -6.79 8.95 16.67
CA ASP A 247 -6.80 10.39 16.50
C ASP A 247 -5.99 10.76 15.26
N ASP A 248 -6.67 11.28 14.23
CA ASP A 248 -6.05 11.83 13.06
C ASP A 248 -6.19 13.36 13.11
N ASP A 249 -5.08 14.07 12.93
CA ASP A 249 -5.04 15.53 12.80
C ASP A 249 -4.38 15.88 11.48
N SER A 250 -5.02 16.74 10.69
CA SER A 250 -4.47 17.25 9.45
C SER A 250 -4.53 18.76 9.37
N PHE A 251 -3.50 19.35 8.79
CA PHE A 251 -3.41 20.79 8.55
C PHE A 251 -2.69 21.02 7.22
N THR A 252 -3.23 21.90 6.38
CA THR A 252 -2.57 22.38 5.17
C THR A 252 -2.73 23.89 5.05
N ALA A 253 -1.64 24.58 4.84
CA ALA A 253 -1.63 26.00 4.49
C ALA A 253 -1.02 26.18 3.10
N ARG A 254 -1.63 27.00 2.27
CA ARG A 254 -1.16 27.30 0.93
C ARG A 254 -1.17 28.82 0.70
N PHE A 255 -0.10 29.31 0.09
CA PHE A 255 0.05 30.69 -0.35
C PHE A 255 0.46 30.71 -1.81
N ASP A 256 -0.24 31.49 -2.62
CA ASP A 256 0.08 31.73 -4.02
C ASP A 256 0.30 33.24 -4.24
N GLN A 257 1.35 33.58 -4.98
CA GLN A 257 1.62 34.97 -5.35
C GLN A 257 1.98 35.07 -6.84
N ALA A 258 1.36 35.97 -7.53
CA ALA A 258 1.72 36.37 -8.88
C ALA A 258 2.31 37.80 -8.89
N TRP A 259 3.37 38.01 -9.67
CA TRP A 259 3.98 39.34 -9.93
C TRP A 259 3.91 39.64 -11.42
N GLY A 260 3.03 40.57 -11.76
CA GLY A 260 2.69 40.81 -13.16
C GLY A 260 2.16 39.55 -13.82
N ASP A 261 2.30 39.47 -15.13
CA ASP A 261 1.75 38.35 -15.92
C ASP A 261 2.74 37.18 -16.10
N LYS A 262 3.98 37.35 -15.64
CA LYS A 262 5.07 36.43 -15.99
C LYS A 262 5.56 35.55 -14.83
N ASN A 263 5.38 35.98 -13.59
CA ASN A 263 5.97 35.28 -12.45
C ASN A 263 4.89 34.85 -11.47
N ARG A 264 4.95 33.58 -11.02
CA ARG A 264 4.04 33.02 -10.05
C ARG A 264 4.82 32.14 -9.08
N VAL A 265 4.44 32.13 -7.82
CA VAL A 265 4.92 31.18 -6.82
C VAL A 265 3.75 30.57 -6.10
N ALA A 266 3.83 29.28 -5.84
CA ALA A 266 2.93 28.55 -4.95
C ALA A 266 3.77 27.94 -3.84
N MET A 267 3.36 28.16 -2.60
CA MET A 267 3.96 27.55 -1.41
C MET A 267 2.88 26.75 -0.68
N GLN A 268 3.21 25.55 -0.27
CA GLN A 268 2.29 24.70 0.49
C GLN A 268 3.05 24.00 1.60
N TYR A 269 2.45 23.99 2.78
CA TYR A 269 2.87 23.17 3.89
C TYR A 269 1.70 22.31 4.34
N SER A 270 1.95 21.02 4.53
CA SER A 270 0.97 20.06 5.05
C SER A 270 1.56 19.31 6.23
N TYR A 271 0.74 19.12 7.25
CA TYR A 271 1.03 18.32 8.44
C TYR A 271 -0.07 17.27 8.61
N LEU A 272 0.34 16.06 8.91
CA LEU A 272 -0.55 14.96 9.25
C LEU A 272 0.01 14.26 10.49
N GLN A 273 -0.83 14.02 11.48
CA GLN A 273 -0.52 13.18 12.64
C GLN A 273 -1.62 12.14 12.81
N GLN A 274 -1.21 10.91 13.12
CA GLN A 274 -2.11 9.87 13.59
C GLN A 274 -1.56 9.28 14.89
N LEU A 275 -2.43 9.16 15.87
CA LEU A 275 -2.20 8.46 17.13
C LEU A 275 -3.14 7.27 17.19
N VAL A 276 -2.61 6.11 17.44
CA VAL A 276 -3.39 4.87 17.59
C VAL A 276 -3.11 4.30 18.98
N ASP A 277 -4.16 4.29 19.82
CA ASP A 277 -4.26 3.50 21.02
C ASP A 277 -4.80 2.13 20.57
N ALA A 278 -3.95 1.14 20.52
CA ALA A 278 -4.22 -0.10 19.80
C ALA A 278 -5.09 -1.04 20.64
N PHE A 279 -6.03 -1.72 19.98
CA PHE A 279 -6.87 -2.71 20.65
C PHE A 279 -6.06 -3.95 21.09
N GLN A 280 -6.43 -4.52 22.22
CA GLN A 280 -5.80 -5.70 22.80
C GLN A 280 -6.85 -6.80 23.01
N LEU A 281 -7.12 -7.63 21.96
CA LEU A 281 -7.98 -8.82 22.13
C LEU A 281 -7.29 -9.86 23.01
N ILE A 282 -5.98 -9.92 22.95
CA ILE A 282 -5.07 -10.57 23.90
C ILE A 282 -4.12 -9.48 24.38
N ARG A 283 -3.81 -9.47 25.67
CA ARG A 283 -2.91 -8.45 26.22
C ARG A 283 -1.57 -8.44 25.50
N THR A 284 -1.03 -7.26 25.22
CA THR A 284 0.26 -7.02 24.52
C THR A 284 0.32 -7.48 23.06
N GLN A 285 -0.83 -7.69 22.42
CA GLN A 285 -0.87 -8.16 21.03
C GLN A 285 -0.43 -7.09 20.02
N ASN A 286 -0.86 -5.85 20.23
CA ASN A 286 -0.65 -4.77 19.27
C ASN A 286 0.07 -3.58 19.91
N PRO A 287 1.08 -3.00 19.25
CA PRO A 287 1.78 -1.81 19.72
C PRO A 287 0.95 -0.55 19.46
N ASP A 288 1.08 0.43 20.35
CA ASP A 288 0.62 1.77 20.08
C ASP A 288 1.45 2.41 18.98
N THR A 289 0.79 3.24 18.17
CA THR A 289 1.44 3.82 16.99
C THR A 289 1.26 5.33 16.93
N THR A 290 2.37 6.04 16.78
CA THR A 290 2.39 7.46 16.44
C THR A 290 3.02 7.63 15.06
N THR A 291 2.27 8.22 14.12
CA THR A 291 2.80 8.60 12.79
C THR A 291 2.70 10.10 12.61
N ARG A 292 3.77 10.76 12.15
CA ARG A 292 3.82 12.19 11.83
C ARG A 292 4.40 12.42 10.44
N SER A 293 3.76 13.28 9.68
CA SER A 293 4.21 13.65 8.34
C SER A 293 4.24 15.16 8.18
N HIS A 294 5.33 15.66 7.61
CA HIS A 294 5.51 17.06 7.24
C HIS A 294 5.83 17.12 5.76
N ARG A 295 5.13 17.99 5.01
CA ARG A 295 5.38 18.23 3.60
C ARG A 295 5.46 19.71 3.35
N ALA A 296 6.59 20.20 2.85
CA ALA A 296 6.77 21.57 2.43
C ALA A 296 7.11 21.61 0.95
N ARG A 297 6.45 22.45 0.17
CA ARG A 297 6.63 22.56 -1.28
C ARG A 297 6.61 24.00 -1.72
N ILE A 298 7.51 24.35 -2.63
CA ILE A 298 7.57 25.65 -3.28
C ILE A 298 7.69 25.38 -4.77
N THR A 299 6.80 25.94 -5.55
CA THR A 299 6.84 25.93 -7.01
C THR A 299 6.90 27.35 -7.50
N TYR A 300 7.92 27.69 -8.29
CA TYR A 300 8.04 28.95 -8.98
C TYR A 300 7.87 28.74 -10.48
N GLY A 301 6.96 29.47 -11.09
CA GLY A 301 6.70 29.48 -12.52
C GLY A 301 7.01 30.84 -13.13
N ARG A 302 7.67 30.82 -14.28
CA ARG A 302 7.98 32.02 -15.07
C ARG A 302 7.65 31.80 -16.53
N THR A 303 6.80 32.67 -17.07
CA THR A 303 6.56 32.77 -18.50
C THR A 303 7.76 33.51 -19.12
N LEU A 304 8.61 32.75 -19.85
CA LEU A 304 9.80 33.30 -20.50
C LEU A 304 9.43 34.03 -21.80
N SER A 305 8.47 33.47 -22.55
CA SER A 305 7.89 34.03 -23.76
C SER A 305 6.43 33.54 -23.89
N PRO A 306 5.63 34.04 -24.85
CA PRO A 306 4.28 33.53 -25.07
C PRO A 306 4.19 32.03 -25.34
N THR A 307 5.31 31.41 -25.77
CA THR A 307 5.41 29.99 -26.11
C THR A 307 6.35 29.22 -25.21
N SER A 308 6.85 29.84 -24.10
CA SER A 308 7.83 29.16 -23.24
C SER A 308 7.61 29.48 -21.78
N GLU A 309 7.55 28.43 -20.93
CA GLU A 309 7.40 28.51 -19.49
C GLU A 309 8.52 27.75 -18.79
N LEU A 310 9.06 28.31 -17.71
CA LEU A 310 9.98 27.68 -16.77
C LEU A 310 9.25 27.42 -15.44
N GLN A 311 9.41 26.23 -14.90
CA GLN A 311 8.95 25.87 -13.56
C GLN A 311 10.13 25.34 -12.76
N LEU A 312 10.32 25.87 -11.55
CA LEU A 312 11.28 25.39 -10.56
C LEU A 312 10.51 24.88 -9.35
N THR A 313 10.93 23.74 -8.83
CA THR A 313 10.28 23.11 -7.68
C THR A 313 11.31 22.75 -6.62
N THR A 314 11.01 23.04 -5.38
CA THR A 314 11.71 22.49 -4.22
C THR A 314 10.69 21.90 -3.25
N ALA A 315 11.00 20.74 -2.69
CA ALA A 315 10.11 20.06 -1.76
C ALA A 315 10.90 19.36 -0.65
N PHE A 316 10.28 19.29 0.51
CA PHE A 316 10.72 18.50 1.66
C PHE A 316 9.56 17.65 2.15
N ASP A 317 9.78 16.35 2.26
CA ASP A 317 8.84 15.40 2.82
C ASP A 317 9.51 14.69 4.00
N ARG A 318 8.86 14.67 5.16
CA ARG A 318 9.24 13.87 6.33
C ARG A 318 8.09 12.98 6.74
N ALA A 319 8.36 11.70 6.90
CA ALA A 319 7.48 10.74 7.55
C ALA A 319 8.22 10.10 8.72
N ALA A 320 7.63 10.16 9.90
CA ALA A 320 8.17 9.54 11.11
C ALA A 320 7.13 8.58 11.68
N SER A 321 7.57 7.44 12.17
CA SER A 321 6.73 6.39 12.75
C SER A 321 7.39 5.88 14.01
N LEU A 322 6.65 5.92 15.12
CA LEU A 322 7.04 5.37 16.41
C LEU A 322 6.01 4.32 16.82
N LEU A 323 6.46 3.09 17.02
CA LEU A 323 5.67 2.01 17.58
C LEU A 323 6.23 1.63 18.91
N THR A 324 5.41 1.76 19.92
CA THR A 324 5.74 1.46 21.32
C THR A 324 5.06 0.16 21.71
N PRO A 325 5.81 -0.77 22.33
CA PRO A 325 5.19 -1.96 22.92
C PRO A 325 4.29 -1.55 24.08
N GLU A 326 3.22 -2.32 24.29
CA GLU A 326 2.40 -2.19 25.50
C GLU A 326 3.21 -2.58 26.73
N GLU A 327 3.08 -1.85 27.83
CA GLU A 327 3.75 -2.18 29.08
C GLU A 327 3.15 -3.47 29.68
N SER A 328 4.00 -4.44 29.98
CA SER A 328 3.61 -5.75 30.53
C SER A 328 4.79 -6.38 31.26
N GLU A 329 4.46 -7.22 32.24
CA GLU A 329 5.45 -8.09 32.92
C GLU A 329 6.06 -9.10 31.92
N LEU A 330 5.30 -9.52 30.90
CA LEU A 330 5.78 -10.36 29.82
C LEU A 330 6.27 -9.50 28.65
N GLU A 331 7.56 -9.24 28.62
CA GLU A 331 8.18 -8.43 27.57
C GLU A 331 8.43 -9.20 26.26
N THR A 332 8.52 -10.52 26.34
CA THR A 332 8.94 -11.41 25.24
C THR A 332 7.74 -11.80 24.38
N ALA A 333 7.93 -11.83 23.06
CA ALA A 333 6.93 -12.38 22.15
C ALA A 333 6.81 -13.90 22.30
N VAL A 334 5.58 -14.42 22.18
CA VAL A 334 5.32 -15.87 22.27
C VAL A 334 4.46 -16.33 21.10
N PHE A 335 4.96 -17.31 20.37
CA PHE A 335 4.28 -17.96 19.25
C PHE A 335 3.95 -19.41 19.61
N VAL A 336 2.67 -19.76 19.62
CA VAL A 336 2.19 -21.12 19.93
C VAL A 336 1.58 -21.72 18.68
N SER A 337 2.42 -21.96 17.69
CA SER A 337 2.14 -22.63 16.40
C SER A 337 0.66 -22.69 16.02
N THR A 338 0.00 -21.53 15.88
CA THR A 338 -1.42 -21.42 15.49
C THR A 338 -2.45 -22.20 16.33
N ALA A 339 -2.02 -22.90 17.38
CA ALA A 339 -2.93 -23.48 18.36
C ALA A 339 -3.54 -22.40 19.27
N LEU A 340 -2.76 -21.35 19.54
CA LEU A 340 -3.19 -20.15 20.25
C LEU A 340 -2.81 -18.91 19.42
N THR A 341 -3.57 -17.84 19.56
CA THR A 341 -3.18 -16.55 18.99
C THR A 341 -1.88 -16.08 19.63
N SER A 342 -0.92 -15.64 18.83
CA SER A 342 0.37 -15.12 19.30
C SER A 342 0.17 -13.92 20.23
N PHE A 343 0.98 -13.84 21.26
CA PHE A 343 0.89 -12.84 22.32
C PHE A 343 2.29 -12.35 22.72
N GLY A 344 2.34 -11.39 23.63
CA GLY A 344 3.56 -10.67 23.91
C GLY A 344 3.85 -9.63 22.82
N ASN A 345 4.65 -8.64 23.16
CA ASN A 345 5.00 -7.59 22.22
C ASN A 345 5.70 -8.17 20.98
N GLY A 346 5.26 -7.78 19.80
CA GLY A 346 5.79 -8.29 18.54
C GLY A 346 7.31 -8.25 18.47
N SER A 347 7.94 -9.29 17.96
CA SER A 347 9.41 -9.44 17.92
C SER A 347 10.14 -8.31 17.17
N THR A 348 9.44 -7.57 16.33
CA THR A 348 9.96 -6.41 15.57
C THR A 348 9.70 -5.07 16.24
N ILE A 349 9.18 -5.05 17.47
CA ILE A 349 8.85 -3.85 18.23
C ILE A 349 9.89 -3.69 19.38
N PRO A 350 10.32 -2.48 19.70
CA PRO A 350 9.86 -1.17 19.20
C PRO A 350 10.45 -0.79 17.83
N ILE A 351 9.78 0.16 17.17
CA ILE A 351 10.25 0.79 15.95
C ILE A 351 10.22 2.30 16.12
N ASP A 352 11.34 2.96 15.87
CA ASP A 352 11.42 4.41 15.71
C ASP A 352 12.14 4.71 14.40
N ARG A 353 11.43 5.30 13.46
CA ARG A 353 11.96 5.54 12.13
C ARG A 353 11.49 6.86 11.56
N ALA A 354 12.43 7.63 11.01
CA ALA A 354 12.15 8.84 10.27
C ALA A 354 12.76 8.76 8.86
N ARG A 355 11.96 9.10 7.86
CA ARG A 355 12.38 9.23 6.48
C ARG A 355 12.23 10.67 6.05
N ASN A 356 13.31 11.26 5.49
CA ASN A 356 13.30 12.59 4.88
C ASN A 356 13.61 12.46 3.39
N VAL A 357 12.91 13.23 2.57
CA VAL A 357 13.19 13.36 1.13
C VAL A 357 13.24 14.84 0.78
N PHE A 358 14.39 15.28 0.29
CA PHE A 358 14.57 16.61 -0.30
C PHE A 358 14.52 16.45 -1.81
N ARG A 359 13.76 17.29 -2.47
CA ARG A 359 13.56 17.26 -3.93
C ARG A 359 13.80 18.62 -4.52
N HIS A 360 14.56 18.69 -5.62
CA HIS A 360 14.77 19.88 -6.41
C HIS A 360 14.58 19.54 -7.88
N GLY A 361 13.80 20.33 -8.60
CA GLY A 361 13.51 20.07 -10.00
C GLY A 361 13.38 21.37 -10.81
N ALA A 362 13.65 21.22 -12.10
CA ALA A 362 13.44 22.25 -13.11
C ALA A 362 12.74 21.63 -14.33
N LEU A 363 11.75 22.34 -14.86
CA LEU A 363 10.96 21.95 -16.00
C LEU A 363 10.81 23.13 -16.94
N VAL A 364 11.04 22.94 -18.22
CA VAL A 364 10.75 23.91 -19.28
C VAL A 364 9.73 23.30 -20.24
N ARG A 365 8.68 24.06 -20.54
CA ARG A 365 7.74 23.78 -21.62
C ARG A 365 7.92 24.82 -22.71
N LYS A 366 7.94 24.38 -23.97
CA LYS A 366 8.13 25.27 -25.14
C LYS A 366 7.30 24.79 -26.32
N THR A 367 6.44 25.67 -26.82
CA THR A 367 5.68 25.39 -28.04
C THR A 367 6.43 25.95 -29.26
N VAL A 368 6.64 25.11 -30.27
CA VAL A 368 7.29 25.45 -31.53
C VAL A 368 6.45 24.90 -32.68
N GLY A 369 5.66 25.73 -33.31
CA GLY A 369 4.74 25.30 -34.37
C GLY A 369 3.74 24.27 -33.85
N ARG A 370 3.85 23.03 -34.33
CA ARG A 370 2.98 21.89 -33.92
C ARG A 370 3.60 21.00 -32.84
N HIS A 371 4.72 21.41 -32.27
CA HIS A 371 5.45 20.67 -31.22
C HIS A 371 5.30 21.38 -29.88
N GLU A 372 5.00 20.62 -28.86
CA GLU A 372 5.05 21.04 -27.46
C GLU A 372 6.17 20.26 -26.77
N LEU A 373 7.32 20.90 -26.69
CA LEU A 373 8.51 20.32 -26.08
C LEU A 373 8.49 20.51 -24.57
N THR A 374 8.77 19.44 -23.84
CA THR A 374 8.92 19.43 -22.39
C THR A 374 10.26 18.81 -22.05
N TYR A 375 11.11 19.50 -21.30
CA TYR A 375 12.39 18.98 -20.85
C TYR A 375 12.76 19.51 -19.47
N GLY A 376 13.52 18.72 -18.76
CA GLY A 376 13.88 19.06 -17.39
C GLY A 376 14.60 17.95 -16.65
N GLY A 377 14.66 18.09 -15.35
CA GLY A 377 15.24 17.08 -14.48
C GLY A 377 14.93 17.36 -13.02
N GLU A 378 15.13 16.32 -12.21
CA GLU A 378 14.93 16.34 -10.78
C GLU A 378 16.06 15.59 -10.07
N VAL A 379 16.36 16.01 -8.85
CA VAL A 379 17.28 15.33 -7.95
C VAL A 379 16.65 15.18 -6.58
N PHE A 380 16.88 14.02 -5.98
CA PHE A 380 16.35 13.65 -4.67
C PHE A 380 17.50 13.30 -3.74
N ARG A 381 17.48 13.81 -2.53
CA ARG A 381 18.28 13.32 -1.41
C ARG A 381 17.35 12.59 -0.45
N ARG A 382 17.56 11.29 -0.31
CA ARG A 382 16.83 10.46 0.66
C ARG A 382 17.66 10.24 1.91
N GLN A 383 16.97 10.25 3.04
CA GLN A 383 17.57 9.99 4.35
C GLN A 383 16.59 9.12 5.13
N VAL A 384 17.08 8.01 5.66
CA VAL A 384 16.35 7.14 6.59
C VAL A 384 17.17 7.00 7.83
N SER A 385 16.58 7.25 8.99
CA SER A 385 17.26 7.15 10.28
C SER A 385 16.33 6.51 11.30
N GLY A 386 16.92 5.81 12.26
CA GLY A 386 16.22 5.21 13.36
C GLY A 386 16.54 3.73 13.54
N PHE A 387 15.71 3.05 14.29
CA PHE A 387 15.86 1.63 14.54
C PHE A 387 14.57 0.86 14.33
N GLU A 388 14.70 -0.41 14.02
CA GLU A 388 13.65 -1.43 14.10
C GLU A 388 14.26 -2.63 14.82
N ALA A 389 13.67 -3.02 15.94
CA ALA A 389 14.07 -4.22 16.64
C ALA A 389 13.77 -5.48 15.77
N ASP A 390 14.54 -6.53 15.96
CA ASP A 390 14.25 -7.86 15.41
C ASP A 390 14.58 -8.90 16.47
N ALA A 391 13.58 -9.23 17.27
CA ALA A 391 13.66 -10.11 18.43
C ALA A 391 14.60 -9.63 19.55
N HIS A 392 14.86 -8.31 19.67
CA HIS A 392 15.72 -7.76 20.76
C HIS A 392 15.11 -7.90 22.15
N ARG A 393 13.78 -8.15 22.23
CA ARG A 393 13.09 -8.48 23.47
C ARG A 393 12.93 -9.99 23.66
N GLY A 394 13.50 -10.79 22.76
CA GLY A 394 13.32 -12.22 22.69
C GLY A 394 11.98 -12.65 22.06
N ALA A 395 11.92 -13.88 21.59
CA ALA A 395 10.68 -14.47 21.11
C ALA A 395 10.71 -16.00 21.26
N TYR A 396 9.81 -16.56 22.07
CA TYR A 396 9.64 -18.01 22.18
C TYR A 396 8.72 -18.54 21.10
N SER A 397 9.02 -19.74 20.61
CA SER A 397 8.15 -20.49 19.73
C SER A 397 7.89 -21.88 20.30
N PHE A 398 6.62 -22.19 20.50
CA PHE A 398 6.13 -23.50 20.92
C PHE A 398 5.43 -24.15 19.74
N ASN A 399 6.03 -25.20 19.18
CA ASN A 399 5.50 -25.93 18.03
C ASN A 399 5.05 -27.33 18.48
N ARG A 400 4.33 -28.02 17.60
CA ARG A 400 4.14 -29.48 17.75
C ARG A 400 5.50 -30.16 17.59
N ALA A 401 6.07 -30.61 18.69
CA ALA A 401 7.39 -31.20 18.77
C ALA A 401 7.51 -32.08 20.02
N PHE A 402 8.56 -32.86 20.13
CA PHE A 402 8.86 -33.70 21.30
C PHE A 402 7.76 -34.70 21.68
N GLY A 403 6.92 -35.08 20.69
CA GLY A 403 5.78 -35.98 20.90
C GLY A 403 4.50 -35.28 21.42
N ASN A 404 4.54 -34.00 21.70
CA ASN A 404 3.44 -33.20 22.25
C ASN A 404 2.89 -32.17 21.23
N ASP A 405 1.67 -31.70 21.44
CA ASP A 405 1.14 -30.52 20.75
C ASP A 405 1.75 -29.22 21.29
N ALA A 406 1.51 -28.13 20.58
CA ALA A 406 2.11 -26.83 20.92
C ALA A 406 1.64 -26.27 22.27
N VAL A 407 0.38 -26.48 22.65
CA VAL A 407 -0.18 -26.01 23.93
C VAL A 407 0.37 -26.81 25.11
N THR A 408 0.51 -28.11 24.95
CA THR A 408 1.17 -28.97 25.94
C THR A 408 2.63 -28.55 26.12
N ASN A 409 3.35 -28.28 25.06
CA ASN A 409 4.72 -27.76 25.10
C ASN A 409 4.82 -26.42 25.82
N LEU A 410 3.91 -25.47 25.55
CA LEU A 410 3.82 -24.20 26.31
C LEU A 410 3.63 -24.46 27.81
N ARG A 411 2.65 -25.29 28.16
CA ARG A 411 2.32 -25.59 29.57
C ARG A 411 3.45 -26.31 30.31
N SER A 412 4.23 -27.09 29.61
CA SER A 412 5.40 -27.81 30.14
C SER A 412 6.71 -26.95 30.12
N GLY A 413 6.64 -25.70 29.65
CA GLY A 413 7.82 -24.86 29.53
C GLY A 413 8.81 -25.28 28.43
N THR A 414 8.44 -26.21 27.55
CA THR A 414 9.34 -26.81 26.56
C THR A 414 9.25 -26.08 25.22
N ALA A 415 9.98 -24.95 25.10
CA ALA A 415 10.00 -24.19 23.86
C ALA A 415 10.79 -24.91 22.76
N SER A 416 10.27 -24.86 21.52
CA SER A 416 10.95 -25.44 20.35
C SER A 416 12.12 -24.58 19.88
N THR A 417 11.98 -23.26 19.98
CA THR A 417 12.97 -22.29 19.50
C THR A 417 12.84 -20.97 20.29
N TYR A 418 13.97 -20.33 20.52
CA TYR A 418 14.03 -18.96 20.99
C TYR A 418 14.76 -18.09 19.96
N PHE A 419 14.22 -16.95 19.66
CA PHE A 419 14.82 -15.94 18.79
C PHE A 419 15.32 -14.81 19.65
N LEU A 420 16.54 -14.34 19.40
CA LEU A 420 17.13 -13.21 20.11
C LEU A 420 17.91 -12.34 19.15
N GLY A 421 17.59 -11.05 19.12
CA GLY A 421 18.38 -10.03 18.47
C GLY A 421 19.35 -9.41 19.48
N VAL A 422 20.64 -9.32 19.16
CA VAL A 422 21.67 -8.75 20.02
C VAL A 422 22.46 -7.72 19.25
N GLY A 423 22.74 -6.57 19.86
CA GLY A 423 23.60 -5.54 19.29
C GLY A 423 22.86 -4.27 18.89
N ASN A 424 23.54 -3.40 18.15
CA ASN A 424 23.03 -2.08 17.77
C ASN A 424 22.31 -2.13 16.42
N VAL A 425 21.01 -1.81 16.43
CA VAL A 425 20.17 -1.72 15.22
C VAL A 425 19.86 -0.30 14.78
N HIS A 426 20.40 0.70 15.48
CA HIS A 426 20.24 2.10 15.09
C HIS A 426 21.11 2.41 13.86
N ARG A 427 20.49 2.96 12.80
CA ARG A 427 21.19 3.26 11.54
C ARG A 427 20.69 4.56 10.93
N GLY A 428 21.59 5.16 10.13
CA GLY A 428 21.30 6.33 9.32
C GLY A 428 21.76 6.15 7.87
N TYR A 429 20.85 5.88 6.95
CA TYR A 429 21.17 5.71 5.53
C TYR A 429 20.89 6.96 4.71
N ARG A 430 21.75 7.23 3.72
CA ARG A 430 21.69 8.39 2.82
C ARG A 430 21.98 7.99 1.39
N ASN A 431 21.09 8.30 0.44
CA ASN A 431 21.33 8.08 -0.98
C ASN A 431 20.85 9.25 -1.84
N TRP A 432 21.31 9.27 -3.09
CA TRP A 432 20.86 10.21 -4.11
C TRP A 432 20.13 9.46 -5.23
N GLU A 433 19.09 10.07 -5.72
CA GLU A 433 18.41 9.68 -6.95
C GLU A 433 18.29 10.90 -7.83
N GLY A 434 18.26 10.71 -9.14
CA GLY A 434 18.03 11.81 -10.04
C GLY A 434 17.53 11.33 -11.39
N GLU A 435 16.89 12.23 -12.11
CA GLU A 435 16.38 11.96 -13.43
C GLU A 435 16.39 13.21 -14.31
N THR A 436 16.59 13.01 -15.58
CA THR A 436 16.40 14.01 -16.62
C THR A 436 15.49 13.47 -17.70
N PHE A 437 14.76 14.35 -18.36
CA PHE A 437 13.81 13.93 -19.40
C PHE A 437 13.66 14.96 -20.51
N VAL A 438 13.28 14.44 -21.66
CA VAL A 438 12.83 15.23 -22.82
C VAL A 438 11.59 14.54 -23.40
N GLY A 439 10.60 15.33 -23.75
CA GLY A 439 9.38 14.87 -24.39
C GLY A 439 8.91 15.84 -25.46
N ASP A 440 8.24 15.32 -26.47
CA ASP A 440 7.60 16.08 -27.52
C ASP A 440 6.15 15.60 -27.70
N ARG A 441 5.22 16.51 -27.59
CA ARG A 441 3.85 16.32 -28.04
C ARG A 441 3.72 16.96 -29.40
N TRP A 442 3.64 16.14 -30.43
CA TRP A 442 3.60 16.55 -31.84
C TRP A 442 2.21 16.28 -32.43
N SER A 443 1.57 17.31 -32.98
CA SER A 443 0.30 17.23 -33.68
C SER A 443 0.51 17.39 -35.20
N PRO A 444 0.99 16.35 -35.94
CA PRO A 444 1.33 16.47 -37.37
C PRO A 444 0.12 16.81 -38.23
N THR A 445 -1.07 16.34 -37.84
CA THR A 445 -2.33 16.66 -38.53
C THR A 445 -3.41 16.96 -37.51
N PRO A 446 -4.54 17.60 -37.87
CA PRO A 446 -5.62 17.94 -36.93
C PRO A 446 -6.29 16.75 -36.24
N GLY A 447 -6.02 15.52 -36.69
CA GLY A 447 -6.63 14.31 -36.11
C GLY A 447 -5.63 13.36 -35.43
N LEU A 448 -4.34 13.68 -35.44
CA LEU A 448 -3.29 12.82 -34.90
C LEU A 448 -2.40 13.59 -33.93
N ASP A 449 -2.36 13.14 -32.69
CA ASP A 449 -1.42 13.59 -31.66
C ASP A 449 -0.45 12.44 -31.35
N LEU A 450 0.84 12.75 -31.32
CA LEU A 450 1.92 11.85 -30.96
C LEU A 450 2.61 12.39 -29.69
N ASN A 451 2.93 11.50 -28.75
CA ASN A 451 3.76 11.80 -27.59
C ASN A 451 5.00 10.92 -27.63
N ILE A 452 6.17 11.52 -27.68
CA ILE A 452 7.46 10.82 -27.74
C ILE A 452 8.32 11.35 -26.61
N GLY A 453 8.88 10.47 -25.79
CA GLY A 453 9.69 10.91 -24.66
C GLY A 453 10.83 9.95 -24.36
N LEU A 454 11.84 10.50 -23.71
CA LEU A 454 12.95 9.75 -23.15
C LEU A 454 13.26 10.32 -21.77
N ARG A 455 13.40 9.45 -20.79
CA ARG A 455 13.90 9.75 -19.48
C ARG A 455 15.18 8.97 -19.23
N TRP A 456 16.10 9.57 -18.52
CA TRP A 456 17.27 8.91 -17.96
C TRP A 456 17.32 9.15 -16.47
N GLY A 457 17.55 8.09 -15.69
CA GLY A 457 17.60 8.15 -14.24
C GLY A 457 18.81 7.41 -13.68
N PHE A 458 19.19 7.80 -12.45
CA PHE A 458 20.22 7.13 -11.68
C PHE A 458 19.79 6.97 -10.22
N LEU A 459 20.32 5.94 -9.57
CA LEU A 459 20.11 5.61 -8.19
C LEU A 459 21.45 5.19 -7.58
N THR A 460 21.94 5.98 -6.60
CA THR A 460 23.18 5.60 -5.89
C THR A 460 22.89 4.59 -4.79
N PRO A 461 23.82 3.70 -4.45
CA PRO A 461 23.72 2.94 -3.23
C PRO A 461 23.67 3.88 -2.01
N PRO A 462 22.99 3.48 -0.93
CA PRO A 462 23.00 4.26 0.30
C PRO A 462 24.34 4.14 1.01
N THR A 463 24.75 5.23 1.66
CA THR A 463 25.84 5.25 2.64
C THR A 463 25.24 5.25 4.04
N GLU A 464 25.81 4.46 4.94
CA GLU A 464 25.49 4.49 6.37
C GLU A 464 26.35 5.55 7.06
N VAL A 465 25.74 6.39 7.92
CA VAL A 465 26.38 7.62 8.42
C VAL A 465 27.44 7.38 9.48
N ASP A 466 27.36 6.28 10.21
CA ASP A 466 28.29 5.88 11.26
C ASP A 466 29.23 4.75 10.80
N GLU A 467 29.19 4.41 9.51
CA GLU A 467 30.00 3.37 8.85
C GLU A 467 29.87 1.97 9.51
N LEU A 468 28.74 1.71 10.18
CA LEU A 468 28.49 0.44 10.84
C LEU A 468 28.20 -0.70 9.85
N ASP A 469 27.62 -0.36 8.68
CA ASP A 469 27.27 -1.35 7.67
C ASP A 469 27.74 -0.92 6.29
N GLY A 470 28.37 -1.84 5.56
CA GLY A 470 28.65 -1.70 4.13
C GLY A 470 27.43 -2.13 3.30
N VAL A 471 26.81 -1.19 2.58
CA VAL A 471 25.77 -1.53 1.59
C VAL A 471 26.44 -1.71 0.23
N ALA A 472 26.64 -2.96 -0.15
CA ALA A 472 27.48 -3.31 -1.29
C ALA A 472 26.63 -3.63 -2.53
N TYR A 473 26.12 -2.59 -3.19
CA TYR A 473 25.69 -2.70 -4.58
C TYR A 473 26.13 -1.47 -5.37
N ASP A 474 26.24 -1.64 -6.69
CA ASP A 474 26.74 -0.60 -7.57
C ASP A 474 25.69 0.50 -7.85
N CYS A 475 26.14 1.66 -8.33
CA CYS A 475 25.23 2.67 -8.84
C CYS A 475 24.45 2.14 -10.04
N ASP A 476 23.14 2.12 -9.93
CA ASP A 476 22.28 1.89 -11.08
C ASP A 476 22.08 3.21 -11.83
N CYS A 477 22.96 3.46 -12.79
CA CYS A 477 23.11 4.74 -13.47
C CYS A 477 22.73 4.72 -14.96
N ASN A 478 22.08 3.66 -15.45
CA ASN A 478 21.77 3.45 -16.86
C ASN A 478 20.29 3.29 -17.17
N ASN A 479 19.43 3.85 -16.33
CA ASN A 479 17.97 3.71 -16.40
C ASN A 479 17.36 4.58 -17.50
N PHE A 480 17.38 4.12 -18.75
CA PHE A 480 16.74 4.78 -19.89
C PHE A 480 15.30 4.30 -20.06
N ALA A 481 14.36 5.22 -19.99
CA ALA A 481 12.92 4.97 -20.05
C ALA A 481 12.29 5.68 -21.27
N PRO A 482 12.25 5.04 -22.45
CA PRO A 482 11.54 5.55 -23.60
C PRO A 482 10.02 5.46 -23.37
N THR A 483 9.30 6.45 -23.91
CA THR A 483 7.84 6.50 -23.94
C THR A 483 7.35 6.88 -25.33
N PHE A 484 6.26 6.27 -25.75
CA PHE A 484 5.58 6.56 -27.00
C PHE A 484 4.07 6.50 -26.78
N GLY A 485 3.33 7.47 -27.31
CA GLY A 485 1.88 7.46 -27.26
C GLY A 485 1.30 8.11 -28.52
N PHE A 486 0.08 7.71 -28.85
CA PHE A 486 -0.68 8.35 -29.94
C PHE A 486 -2.15 8.45 -29.61
N ALA A 487 -2.80 9.46 -30.17
CA ALA A 487 -4.24 9.60 -30.22
C ALA A 487 -4.64 9.96 -31.66
N TYR A 488 -5.48 9.12 -32.28
CA TYR A 488 -5.92 9.29 -33.66
C TYR A 488 -7.44 9.38 -33.73
N ARG A 489 -7.93 10.48 -34.26
CA ARG A 489 -9.38 10.66 -34.55
C ARG A 489 -9.72 9.89 -35.81
N LEU A 490 -10.55 8.89 -35.67
CA LEU A 490 -11.02 8.06 -36.77
C LEU A 490 -11.96 8.86 -37.71
N PRO A 491 -11.94 8.58 -39.02
CA PRO A 491 -12.84 9.21 -40.00
C PRO A 491 -14.30 8.94 -39.68
N HIS A 492 -15.21 9.76 -40.27
CA HIS A 492 -16.66 9.57 -40.23
C HIS A 492 -17.26 9.49 -38.82
N GLY A 493 -16.62 10.09 -37.82
CA GLY A 493 -17.14 10.06 -36.47
C GLY A 493 -17.01 8.70 -35.75
N ALA A 494 -16.21 7.78 -36.28
CA ALA A 494 -16.00 6.45 -35.69
C ALA A 494 -15.25 6.46 -34.34
N GLY A 495 -15.00 7.66 -33.77
CA GLY A 495 -14.40 7.83 -32.47
C GLY A 495 -12.90 8.12 -32.53
N ARG A 496 -12.20 7.73 -31.46
CA ARG A 496 -10.78 7.97 -31.28
C ARG A 496 -10.05 6.67 -30.91
N LEU A 497 -8.96 6.39 -31.59
CA LEU A 497 -8.04 5.33 -31.22
C LEU A 497 -6.88 5.93 -30.43
N ARG A 498 -6.56 5.36 -29.26
CA ARG A 498 -5.44 5.75 -28.43
C ARG A 498 -4.58 4.54 -28.12
N GLY A 499 -3.29 4.74 -28.10
CA GLY A 499 -2.36 3.69 -27.70
C GLY A 499 -1.07 4.27 -27.19
N GLY A 500 -0.32 3.45 -26.49
CA GLY A 500 0.96 3.86 -25.97
C GLY A 500 1.79 2.70 -25.44
N PHE A 501 3.07 2.98 -25.33
CA PHE A 501 4.09 2.15 -24.72
C PHE A 501 4.99 3.03 -23.86
N GLY A 502 5.38 2.55 -22.69
CA GLY A 502 6.32 3.23 -21.82
C GLY A 502 7.09 2.26 -20.93
N LEU A 503 8.33 2.59 -20.67
CA LEU A 503 9.16 1.91 -19.70
C LEU A 503 9.25 2.80 -18.46
N HIS A 504 8.96 2.22 -17.29
CA HIS A 504 8.90 2.93 -16.01
C HIS A 504 9.77 2.21 -14.98
N TYR A 505 10.75 2.93 -14.44
CA TYR A 505 11.60 2.43 -13.36
C TYR A 505 10.97 2.72 -12.00
N GLY A 506 11.08 1.74 -11.10
CA GLY A 506 10.82 1.90 -9.68
C GLY A 506 12.09 2.31 -8.94
N THR A 507 12.00 2.36 -7.61
CA THR A 507 13.14 2.60 -6.74
C THR A 507 13.52 1.33 -5.97
N ILE A 508 14.72 1.28 -5.43
CA ILE A 508 15.11 0.29 -4.42
C ILE A 508 14.60 0.80 -3.06
N PHE A 509 13.80 -0.02 -2.41
CA PHE A 509 13.15 0.37 -1.14
C PHE A 509 14.13 0.47 0.00
N ASP A 510 13.84 1.37 0.92
CA ASP A 510 14.62 1.52 2.15
C ASP A 510 14.75 0.19 2.91
N VAL A 511 13.66 -0.58 3.00
CA VAL A 511 13.64 -1.88 3.68
C VAL A 511 14.60 -2.90 3.06
N THR A 512 14.97 -2.76 1.80
CA THR A 512 15.90 -3.66 1.10
C THR A 512 17.28 -3.62 1.75
N TYR A 513 17.85 -2.41 1.88
CA TYR A 513 19.20 -2.25 2.44
C TYR A 513 19.19 -2.13 3.97
N MET A 514 18.11 -1.71 4.58
CA MET A 514 17.97 -1.66 6.03
C MET A 514 18.08 -3.03 6.71
N GLN A 515 17.83 -4.14 5.99
CA GLN A 515 17.98 -5.49 6.53
C GLN A 515 19.44 -5.82 6.89
N ILE A 516 20.43 -5.17 6.25
CA ILE A 516 21.86 -5.40 6.48
C ILE A 516 22.26 -5.08 7.94
N ARG A 517 21.54 -4.15 8.60
CA ARG A 517 21.79 -3.80 10.02
C ARG A 517 21.69 -4.98 10.99
N TYR A 518 21.09 -6.10 10.57
CA TYR A 518 20.97 -7.30 11.39
C TYR A 518 22.17 -8.24 11.25
N ASN A 519 23.20 -7.85 10.53
CA ASN A 519 24.41 -8.64 10.34
C ASN A 519 25.45 -8.38 11.44
N SER A 520 26.22 -9.43 11.75
CA SER A 520 27.47 -9.31 12.52
C SER A 520 28.48 -8.42 11.79
N PRO A 521 29.36 -7.70 12.51
CA PRO A 521 29.61 -7.78 13.96
C PRO A 521 28.76 -6.82 14.81
N ASN A 522 28.03 -5.88 14.21
CA ASN A 522 27.31 -4.84 14.96
C ASN A 522 25.97 -5.31 15.52
N ASN A 523 25.41 -6.36 14.93
CA ASN A 523 24.18 -7.01 15.38
C ASN A 523 24.18 -8.49 14.96
N ALA A 524 23.48 -9.32 15.70
CA ALA A 524 23.22 -10.70 15.31
C ALA A 524 21.80 -11.12 15.67
N LYS A 525 21.15 -11.83 14.76
CA LYS A 525 19.87 -12.50 15.02
C LYS A 525 20.14 -13.99 15.26
N LEU A 526 19.95 -14.38 16.50
CA LEU A 526 20.16 -15.75 16.97
C LEU A 526 18.88 -16.56 16.82
N VAL A 527 19.04 -17.85 16.54
CA VAL A 527 17.98 -18.85 16.55
C VAL A 527 18.46 -20.02 17.40
N ILE A 528 17.94 -20.10 18.61
CA ILE A 528 18.34 -21.07 19.63
C ILE A 528 17.33 -22.21 19.67
N PRO A 529 17.69 -23.40 19.20
CA PRO A 529 16.80 -24.55 19.26
C PRO A 529 16.74 -25.11 20.69
N THR A 530 15.56 -25.53 21.12
CA THR A 530 15.33 -26.16 22.43
C THR A 530 15.96 -25.39 23.60
N PRO A 531 15.59 -24.10 23.76
CA PRO A 531 16.19 -23.23 24.80
C PRO A 531 15.75 -23.70 26.21
N ASP A 532 16.59 -23.38 27.20
CA ASP A 532 16.15 -23.30 28.58
C ASP A 532 15.11 -22.19 28.73
N LEU A 533 13.99 -22.41 29.42
CA LEU A 533 12.92 -21.43 29.48
C LEU A 533 13.29 -20.18 30.31
N LEU A 534 14.08 -20.35 31.36
CA LEU A 534 14.48 -19.27 32.27
C LEU A 534 15.76 -18.56 31.82
N ALA A 535 16.61 -19.27 31.08
CA ALA A 535 17.89 -18.76 30.63
C ALA A 535 18.15 -19.13 29.14
N PRO A 536 17.32 -18.66 28.21
CA PRO A 536 17.29 -19.20 26.84
C PRO A 536 18.56 -18.95 26.00
N ALA A 537 19.44 -18.09 26.43
CA ALA A 537 20.72 -17.77 25.76
C ALA A 537 21.96 -18.03 26.63
N SER A 538 21.85 -18.78 27.74
CA SER A 538 22.96 -19.03 28.71
C SER A 538 24.20 -19.65 28.06
N ASP A 539 24.02 -20.47 27.04
CA ASP A 539 25.11 -21.21 26.38
C ASP A 539 25.72 -20.43 25.21
N ILE A 540 25.34 -19.18 25.00
CA ILE A 540 25.83 -18.36 23.89
C ILE A 540 26.58 -17.16 24.42
N ASP A 541 27.90 -17.08 24.07
CA ASP A 541 28.70 -15.88 24.34
C ASP A 541 28.29 -14.78 23.32
N VAL A 542 27.58 -13.78 23.82
CA VAL A 542 27.14 -12.62 23.03
C VAL A 542 28.12 -11.44 23.11
N SER A 543 29.26 -11.61 23.78
CA SER A 543 30.27 -10.54 23.91
C SER A 543 31.03 -10.31 22.60
N ASP A 544 31.19 -11.34 21.76
CA ASP A 544 31.76 -11.26 20.41
C ASP A 544 30.76 -11.64 19.35
N LEU A 545 29.98 -10.68 18.90
CA LEU A 545 28.97 -10.90 17.87
C LEU A 545 29.53 -11.33 16.51
N GLY A 546 30.82 -11.12 16.27
CA GLY A 546 31.52 -11.57 15.07
C GLY A 546 31.67 -13.09 14.99
N SER A 547 31.77 -13.76 16.14
CA SER A 547 31.89 -15.21 16.25
C SER A 547 30.53 -15.93 16.37
N VAL A 548 29.46 -15.18 16.61
CA VAL A 548 28.12 -15.74 16.83
C VAL A 548 27.47 -16.16 15.52
N ARG A 549 26.92 -17.36 15.48
CA ARG A 549 26.15 -17.86 14.35
C ARG A 549 24.82 -17.10 14.22
N GLY A 550 24.73 -16.21 13.24
CA GLY A 550 23.54 -15.39 12.97
C GLY A 550 22.93 -15.60 11.59
N VAL A 551 21.76 -15.04 11.37
CA VAL A 551 21.18 -14.87 10.02
C VAL A 551 21.96 -13.83 9.27
N ARG A 552 22.31 -14.10 8.01
CA ARG A 552 23.06 -13.17 7.17
C ARG A 552 22.19 -12.60 6.06
N TYR A 553 22.09 -11.27 6.01
CA TYR A 553 21.40 -10.54 4.96
C TYR A 553 22.40 -9.99 3.95
N GLU A 554 22.15 -10.27 2.67
CA GLU A 554 23.02 -9.85 1.59
C GLU A 554 22.21 -9.21 0.46
N ILE A 555 22.85 -8.37 -0.30
CA ILE A 555 22.34 -7.75 -1.51
C ILE A 555 23.33 -8.07 -2.63
N THR A 556 22.79 -8.49 -3.80
CA THR A 556 23.67 -8.70 -4.97
C THR A 556 24.32 -7.38 -5.39
N PRO A 557 25.64 -7.39 -5.71
CA PRO A 557 26.33 -6.18 -6.17
C PRO A 557 25.67 -5.54 -7.41
N GLU A 558 25.09 -6.34 -8.28
CA GLU A 558 24.46 -5.91 -9.53
C GLU A 558 22.96 -5.54 -9.35
N LEU A 559 22.54 -5.21 -8.12
CA LEU A 559 21.15 -4.86 -7.85
C LEU A 559 20.73 -3.64 -8.67
N ALA A 560 19.71 -3.81 -9.51
CA ALA A 560 19.17 -2.77 -10.36
C ALA A 560 17.77 -2.32 -9.91
N ALA A 561 17.38 -1.11 -10.28
CA ALA A 561 16.02 -0.64 -10.10
C ALA A 561 15.03 -1.55 -10.85
N PRO A 562 13.97 -2.02 -10.21
CA PRO A 562 12.92 -2.77 -10.90
C PRO A 562 12.24 -1.88 -11.94
N TYR A 563 11.82 -2.45 -13.06
CA TYR A 563 11.07 -1.68 -14.05
C TYR A 563 9.89 -2.45 -14.64
N SER A 564 8.96 -1.70 -15.22
CA SER A 564 7.80 -2.21 -15.92
C SER A 564 7.70 -1.62 -17.32
N MET A 565 7.55 -2.47 -18.31
CA MET A 565 7.14 -2.11 -19.66
C MET A 565 5.62 -2.13 -19.72
N GLN A 566 4.99 -0.98 -19.93
CA GLN A 566 3.54 -0.83 -19.95
C GLN A 566 3.09 -0.48 -21.37
N TYR A 567 1.99 -1.08 -21.80
CA TYR A 567 1.42 -0.84 -23.13
C TYR A 567 -0.10 -0.92 -23.10
N ASN A 568 -0.73 -0.11 -23.93
CA ASN A 568 -2.19 -0.10 -24.08
C ASN A 568 -2.60 0.24 -25.51
N LEU A 569 -3.83 -0.18 -25.81
CA LEU A 569 -4.57 0.24 -26.99
C LEU A 569 -6.04 0.36 -26.63
N SER A 570 -6.69 1.46 -26.93
CA SER A 570 -8.12 1.68 -26.66
C SER A 570 -8.82 2.37 -27.81
N TRP A 571 -10.06 2.01 -28.01
CA TRP A 571 -10.97 2.65 -28.94
C TRP A 571 -12.11 3.28 -28.17
N GLU A 572 -12.22 4.61 -28.26
CA GLU A 572 -13.20 5.44 -27.61
C GLU A 572 -14.21 5.94 -28.66
N PHE A 573 -15.49 5.73 -28.43
CA PHE A 573 -16.55 6.17 -29.33
C PHE A 573 -17.86 6.45 -28.57
N GLU A 574 -18.76 7.18 -29.21
CA GLU A 574 -20.08 7.51 -28.69
C GLU A 574 -21.16 6.73 -29.44
N PRO A 575 -21.59 5.56 -28.92
CA PRO A 575 -22.69 4.78 -29.55
C PRO A 575 -24.03 5.50 -29.52
N VAL A 576 -24.22 6.37 -28.55
CA VAL A 576 -25.36 7.27 -28.38
C VAL A 576 -24.76 8.62 -27.95
N SER A 577 -25.41 9.73 -28.35
CA SER A 577 -24.96 11.08 -27.99
C SER A 577 -24.76 11.21 -26.48
N ASN A 578 -23.60 11.69 -26.06
CA ASN A 578 -23.14 11.82 -24.66
C ASN A 578 -22.94 10.48 -23.91
N TRP A 579 -22.89 9.33 -24.59
CA TRP A 579 -22.49 8.06 -24.00
C TRP A 579 -21.12 7.69 -24.53
N LEU A 580 -20.09 7.87 -23.72
CA LEU A 580 -18.72 7.50 -24.10
C LEU A 580 -18.46 6.05 -23.72
N LEU A 581 -18.17 5.21 -24.72
CA LEU A 581 -17.74 3.83 -24.54
C LEU A 581 -16.26 3.71 -24.96
N SER A 582 -15.46 3.12 -24.09
CA SER A 582 -14.04 2.78 -24.38
C SER A 582 -13.84 1.28 -24.25
N LEU A 583 -13.30 0.68 -25.31
CA LEU A 583 -12.87 -0.72 -25.31
C LEU A 583 -11.35 -0.74 -25.47
N GLY A 584 -10.68 -1.47 -24.61
CA GLY A 584 -9.23 -1.42 -24.58
C GLY A 584 -8.55 -2.71 -24.14
N TYR A 585 -7.28 -2.78 -24.47
CA TYR A 585 -6.35 -3.76 -23.97
C TYR A 585 -5.23 -3.05 -23.23
N VAL A 586 -4.82 -3.60 -22.08
CA VAL A 586 -3.77 -3.08 -21.24
C VAL A 586 -2.85 -4.23 -20.84
N GLY A 587 -1.56 -4.03 -20.92
CA GLY A 587 -0.61 -5.01 -20.47
C GLY A 587 0.63 -4.42 -19.83
N SER A 588 1.29 -5.23 -19.01
CA SER A 588 2.61 -4.91 -18.48
C SER A 588 3.51 -6.13 -18.34
N ARG A 589 4.81 -5.87 -18.44
CA ARG A 589 5.89 -6.87 -18.21
C ARG A 589 6.92 -6.24 -17.29
N SER A 590 7.18 -6.91 -16.17
CA SER A 590 8.11 -6.44 -15.14
C SER A 590 9.21 -7.49 -14.94
N PRO A 591 10.33 -7.42 -15.69
CA PRO A 591 11.32 -8.50 -15.75
C PRO A 591 12.35 -8.49 -14.62
N LYS A 592 12.52 -7.39 -13.88
CA LYS A 592 13.55 -7.21 -12.85
C LYS A 592 12.97 -6.90 -11.47
N LEU A 593 11.91 -7.61 -11.08
CA LEU A 593 11.35 -7.44 -9.74
C LEU A 593 12.29 -8.01 -8.69
N LEU A 594 12.29 -7.39 -7.52
CA LEU A 594 13.12 -7.83 -6.40
C LEU A 594 12.55 -9.11 -5.79
N ALA A 595 13.44 -10.00 -5.37
CA ALA A 595 13.15 -11.22 -4.64
C ALA A 595 14.19 -11.44 -3.56
N GLN A 596 13.84 -12.21 -2.53
CA GLN A 596 14.76 -12.64 -1.49
C GLN A 596 14.91 -14.15 -1.55
N TRP A 597 16.14 -14.62 -1.76
CA TRP A 597 16.47 -16.04 -1.76
C TRP A 597 17.02 -16.48 -0.42
N HIS A 598 16.67 -17.70 -0.03
CA HIS A 598 17.15 -18.39 1.17
C HIS A 598 18.13 -19.49 0.77
N LEU A 599 19.42 -19.26 0.94
CA LEU A 599 20.46 -20.07 0.32
C LEU A 599 21.11 -21.12 1.21
N ASN A 600 21.26 -20.86 2.52
CA ASN A 600 21.98 -21.76 3.42
C ASN A 600 21.04 -22.76 4.12
N ARG A 601 20.25 -23.47 3.33
CA ARG A 601 19.30 -24.47 3.86
C ARG A 601 20.01 -25.77 4.23
N ALA A 602 19.59 -26.39 5.32
CA ALA A 602 20.11 -27.69 5.74
C ALA A 602 19.77 -28.78 4.70
N ARG A 603 20.66 -29.73 4.55
CA ARG A 603 20.55 -30.87 3.62
C ARG A 603 20.54 -32.15 4.39
N ILE A 604 20.22 -33.26 3.74
CA ILE A 604 20.49 -34.58 4.27
C ILE A 604 21.99 -34.81 4.17
N VAL A 605 22.61 -35.16 5.33
CA VAL A 605 24.04 -35.46 5.42
C VAL A 605 24.20 -36.82 6.04
N GLU A 606 24.95 -37.72 5.37
CA GLU A 606 25.20 -39.08 5.86
C GLU A 606 25.88 -39.04 7.23
N GLY A 607 25.39 -39.86 8.16
CA GLY A 607 25.91 -39.92 9.51
C GLY A 607 25.39 -38.86 10.49
N ILE A 608 24.67 -37.82 10.02
CA ILE A 608 24.03 -36.81 10.88
C ILE A 608 22.51 -37.03 10.89
N PRO A 609 21.89 -37.29 12.06
CA PRO A 609 20.42 -37.44 12.13
C PRO A 609 19.68 -36.20 11.60
N THR A 610 18.61 -36.40 10.83
CA THR A 610 17.80 -35.32 10.27
C THR A 610 16.75 -34.89 11.27
N THR A 611 17.14 -34.00 12.19
CA THR A 611 16.29 -33.48 13.26
C THR A 611 16.39 -31.96 13.33
N LEU A 612 15.49 -31.30 14.06
CA LEU A 612 15.58 -29.83 14.30
C LEU A 612 16.87 -29.45 15.06
N ARG A 613 17.38 -30.31 15.94
CA ARG A 613 18.61 -30.02 16.69
C ARG A 613 19.86 -29.99 15.81
N THR A 614 19.91 -30.83 14.78
CA THR A 614 21.04 -30.98 13.86
C THR A 614 20.95 -30.10 12.60
N VAL A 615 19.92 -29.26 12.48
CA VAL A 615 19.71 -28.39 11.31
C VAL A 615 20.97 -27.59 10.99
N ASN A 616 21.60 -26.98 12.01
CA ASN A 616 22.75 -26.11 11.79
C ASN A 616 24.03 -26.87 11.39
N GLU A 617 24.18 -28.13 11.83
CA GLU A 617 25.31 -28.99 11.46
C GLU A 617 25.18 -29.47 10.00
N ARG A 618 23.95 -29.55 9.48
CA ARG A 618 23.63 -30.01 8.13
C ARG A 618 23.59 -28.90 7.08
N ARG A 619 23.81 -27.63 7.48
CA ARG A 619 23.89 -26.51 6.54
C ARG A 619 25.16 -26.56 5.69
N PRO A 620 25.12 -26.10 4.42
CA PRO A 620 26.33 -25.96 3.59
C PRO A 620 27.43 -25.14 4.25
N ASP A 621 27.06 -24.06 4.92
CA ASP A 621 27.94 -23.28 5.78
C ASP A 621 27.41 -23.32 7.23
N PRO A 622 28.02 -24.13 8.10
CA PRO A 622 27.59 -24.29 9.48
C PRO A 622 27.95 -23.08 10.38
N THR A 623 28.71 -22.12 9.88
CA THR A 623 29.10 -20.92 10.63
C THR A 623 28.01 -19.84 10.65
N ILE A 624 27.05 -19.90 9.74
CA ILE A 624 25.89 -19.03 9.65
C ILE A 624 24.59 -19.82 9.69
N LEU A 625 23.50 -19.12 10.04
CA LEU A 625 22.16 -19.68 9.96
C LEU A 625 21.59 -19.58 8.53
N ASP A 626 20.48 -18.88 8.36
CA ASP A 626 19.91 -18.61 7.04
C ASP A 626 20.71 -17.52 6.34
N ARG A 627 20.96 -17.71 5.04
CA ARG A 627 21.59 -16.72 4.17
C ARG A 627 20.53 -16.15 3.23
N ARG A 628 20.19 -14.89 3.43
CA ARG A 628 19.11 -14.18 2.72
C ARG A 628 19.70 -13.21 1.72
N LEU A 629 19.60 -13.55 0.43
CA LEU A 629 20.13 -12.73 -0.67
C LEU A 629 18.99 -12.01 -1.37
N VAL A 630 19.05 -10.67 -1.42
CA VAL A 630 18.16 -9.85 -2.23
C VAL A 630 18.78 -9.62 -3.62
N LEU A 631 17.99 -9.85 -4.65
CA LEU A 631 18.38 -9.74 -6.06
C LEU A 631 17.18 -9.44 -6.95
N ASN A 632 17.42 -9.13 -8.24
CA ASN A 632 16.39 -8.98 -9.27
C ASN A 632 15.90 -10.35 -9.77
N GLY A 633 15.41 -11.19 -8.87
CA GLY A 633 15.08 -12.60 -9.09
C GLY A 633 13.64 -12.89 -9.47
N SER A 634 12.77 -11.87 -9.52
CA SER A 634 11.34 -12.06 -9.82
C SER A 634 10.89 -11.37 -11.10
N ARG A 635 9.73 -11.77 -11.60
CA ARG A 635 9.10 -11.24 -12.82
C ARG A 635 7.59 -11.15 -12.63
N GLY A 636 6.96 -10.18 -13.30
CA GLY A 636 5.52 -10.02 -13.34
C GLY A 636 4.98 -9.91 -14.76
N TYR A 637 3.79 -10.46 -15.00
CA TYR A 637 3.10 -10.50 -16.30
C TYR A 637 1.63 -10.16 -16.08
N PHE A 638 1.18 -9.04 -16.61
CA PHE A 638 -0.20 -8.61 -16.54
C PHE A 638 -0.78 -8.36 -17.92
N ASP A 639 -1.98 -8.87 -18.16
CA ASP A 639 -2.76 -8.64 -19.37
C ASP A 639 -4.22 -8.44 -18.99
N ALA A 640 -4.90 -7.46 -19.59
CA ALA A 640 -6.30 -7.19 -19.36
C ALA A 640 -7.02 -6.64 -20.59
N ALA A 641 -8.21 -7.14 -20.84
CA ALA A 641 -9.23 -6.46 -21.65
C ALA A 641 -10.05 -5.54 -20.73
N LYS A 642 -10.29 -4.31 -21.15
CA LYS A 642 -10.99 -3.27 -20.38
C LYS A 642 -12.15 -2.70 -21.17
N MET A 643 -13.27 -2.47 -20.48
CA MET A 643 -14.42 -1.74 -21.01
C MET A 643 -14.80 -0.65 -20.01
N ASP A 644 -14.89 0.60 -20.48
CA ASP A 644 -15.34 1.74 -19.68
C ASP A 644 -16.55 2.38 -20.36
N LEU A 645 -17.60 2.63 -19.59
CA LEU A 645 -18.79 3.37 -20.01
C LEU A 645 -18.93 4.61 -19.13
N THR A 646 -19.03 5.77 -19.77
CA THR A 646 -19.31 7.04 -19.10
C THR A 646 -20.56 7.67 -19.68
N ILE A 647 -21.56 7.90 -18.85
CA ILE A 647 -22.78 8.65 -19.14
C ILE A 647 -22.80 9.84 -18.19
N PRO A 648 -22.32 11.03 -18.61
CA PRO A 648 -22.17 12.18 -17.70
C PRO A 648 -23.53 12.72 -17.23
N HIS A 649 -24.52 12.75 -18.09
CA HIS A 649 -25.87 13.18 -17.75
C HIS A 649 -26.91 12.63 -18.73
N TRP A 650 -27.85 11.85 -18.24
CA TRP A 650 -29.01 11.36 -19.01
C TRP A 650 -30.25 11.39 -18.11
N LYS A 651 -31.13 12.36 -18.32
CA LYS A 651 -32.36 12.54 -17.53
C LYS A 651 -32.13 12.52 -16.01
N GLY A 652 -31.10 13.17 -15.54
CA GLY A 652 -30.69 13.20 -14.12
C GLY A 652 -29.79 12.05 -13.68
N LEU A 653 -29.56 11.05 -14.53
CA LEU A 653 -28.70 9.90 -14.25
C LEU A 653 -27.29 10.17 -14.78
N SER A 654 -26.29 9.91 -13.95
CA SER A 654 -24.89 9.83 -14.33
C SER A 654 -24.37 8.44 -14.01
N VAL A 655 -23.65 7.81 -14.95
CA VAL A 655 -23.09 6.47 -14.77
C VAL A 655 -21.63 6.47 -15.21
N ARG A 656 -20.79 5.85 -14.39
CA ARG A 656 -19.43 5.41 -14.78
C ARG A 656 -19.30 3.93 -14.43
N ALA A 657 -19.07 3.11 -15.43
CA ALA A 657 -18.87 1.69 -15.27
C ALA A 657 -17.52 1.29 -15.87
N SER A 658 -16.75 0.50 -15.16
CA SER A 658 -15.49 -0.06 -15.63
C SER A 658 -15.51 -1.57 -15.38
N TYR A 659 -15.20 -2.35 -16.40
CA TYR A 659 -15.06 -3.79 -16.31
C TYR A 659 -13.69 -4.21 -16.82
N TRP A 660 -13.02 -5.08 -16.05
CA TRP A 660 -11.73 -5.66 -16.39
C TRP A 660 -11.83 -7.16 -16.44
N PHE A 661 -11.31 -7.74 -17.51
CA PHE A 661 -11.02 -9.16 -17.62
C PHE A 661 -9.51 -9.31 -17.70
N SER A 662 -8.88 -9.86 -16.67
CA SER A 662 -7.43 -9.81 -16.50
C SER A 662 -6.81 -11.10 -16.03
N LYS A 663 -5.52 -11.24 -16.27
CA LYS A 663 -4.66 -12.28 -15.71
C LYS A 663 -3.34 -11.69 -15.25
N LEU A 664 -2.98 -11.98 -14.01
CA LEU A 664 -1.71 -11.57 -13.42
C LEU A 664 -0.93 -12.79 -12.93
N MET A 665 0.29 -12.93 -13.41
CA MET A 665 1.23 -13.98 -12.99
C MET A 665 2.53 -13.36 -12.50
N ASP A 666 3.20 -14.03 -11.56
CA ASP A 666 4.52 -13.61 -11.07
C ASP A 666 5.35 -14.80 -10.55
N LEU A 667 6.58 -14.48 -10.09
CA LEU A 667 7.48 -15.41 -9.42
C LEU A 667 7.64 -15.04 -7.92
N GLY A 668 6.62 -14.41 -7.32
CA GLY A 668 6.69 -13.83 -5.98
C GLY A 668 7.21 -12.41 -6.03
N THR A 669 6.29 -11.44 -5.95
CA THR A 669 6.61 -10.01 -6.15
C THR A 669 6.66 -9.22 -4.85
N ASP A 670 6.11 -9.76 -3.79
CA ASP A 670 6.02 -9.07 -2.49
C ASP A 670 7.16 -9.52 -1.56
N TYR A 671 8.40 -9.36 -2.02
CA TYR A 671 9.55 -9.81 -1.23
C TYR A 671 9.69 -9.10 0.12
N ALA A 672 9.23 -7.88 0.21
CA ALA A 672 9.29 -7.10 1.45
C ALA A 672 8.06 -7.31 2.33
N ASN A 673 6.99 -7.82 1.76
CA ASN A 673 5.71 -8.19 2.36
C ASN A 673 5.34 -7.46 3.64
N THR A 674 5.24 -6.19 3.53
CA THR A 674 4.88 -5.39 4.68
C THR A 674 3.38 -5.23 4.82
N ALA A 675 2.63 -5.63 3.75
CA ALA A 675 1.24 -5.33 3.61
C ALA A 675 0.28 -6.35 4.18
N SER A 676 0.49 -7.61 3.89
CA SER A 676 -0.55 -8.59 4.15
C SER A 676 -0.11 -9.71 5.07
N ASN A 677 1.18 -9.92 5.23
CA ASN A 677 1.74 -11.06 5.98
C ASN A 677 1.14 -12.43 5.59
N GLU A 678 0.44 -12.49 4.46
CA GLU A 678 -0.22 -13.69 3.97
C GLU A 678 0.75 -14.63 3.26
N ASP A 679 1.87 -14.10 2.77
CA ASP A 679 2.96 -14.86 2.17
C ASP A 679 4.23 -14.59 2.97
N SER A 680 4.35 -15.26 4.11
CA SER A 680 5.47 -15.07 5.03
C SER A 680 6.81 -15.51 4.43
N TRP A 681 6.77 -16.31 3.38
CA TRP A 681 7.96 -16.86 2.72
C TRP A 681 8.17 -16.35 1.28
N ARG A 682 7.55 -15.30 0.96
CA ARG A 682 7.70 -14.40 -0.19
C ARG A 682 8.76 -14.87 -1.17
N ALA A 683 8.42 -15.27 -2.35
CA ALA A 683 9.38 -15.75 -3.33
C ALA A 683 10.31 -16.87 -2.83
N ARG A 684 9.99 -17.52 -1.71
CA ARG A 684 10.73 -18.72 -1.31
C ARG A 684 10.37 -19.87 -2.25
N SER A 685 11.33 -20.23 -3.07
CA SER A 685 11.24 -21.45 -3.86
C SER A 685 11.51 -22.68 -2.98
N GLN A 686 10.87 -23.80 -3.26
CA GLN A 686 11.26 -25.10 -2.69
C GLN A 686 12.64 -25.53 -3.24
N ARG A 687 13.07 -24.96 -4.35
CA ARG A 687 14.40 -25.13 -4.92
C ARG A 687 15.33 -24.01 -4.49
N VAL A 688 16.59 -24.34 -4.26
CA VAL A 688 17.56 -23.36 -3.77
C VAL A 688 18.02 -22.40 -4.89
N THR A 689 18.15 -22.89 -6.13
CA THR A 689 18.80 -22.13 -7.22
C THR A 689 17.92 -21.92 -8.43
N ASP A 690 17.12 -22.86 -8.86
CA ASP A 690 16.23 -22.75 -10.01
C ASP A 690 14.78 -22.47 -9.56
N ILE A 691 14.48 -21.19 -9.30
CA ILE A 691 13.19 -20.80 -8.76
C ILE A 691 12.09 -20.69 -9.81
N HIS A 692 12.44 -20.51 -11.08
CA HIS A 692 11.44 -20.19 -12.11
C HIS A 692 10.37 -21.27 -12.30
N PRO A 693 10.69 -22.57 -12.43
CA PRO A 693 9.67 -23.62 -12.59
C PRO A 693 8.77 -23.76 -11.36
N ASP A 694 9.31 -23.50 -10.18
CA ASP A 694 8.63 -23.68 -8.91
C ASP A 694 7.75 -22.49 -8.52
N MET A 695 8.19 -21.28 -8.84
CA MET A 695 7.55 -20.05 -8.38
C MET A 695 6.59 -19.41 -9.38
N LYS A 696 6.69 -19.72 -10.70
CA LYS A 696 5.83 -19.13 -11.71
C LYS A 696 4.38 -19.59 -11.55
N ALA A 697 3.52 -18.71 -11.10
CA ALA A 697 2.11 -18.98 -10.83
C ALA A 697 1.25 -17.73 -10.95
N LEU A 698 -0.06 -17.88 -10.73
CA LEU A 698 -0.94 -16.73 -10.52
C LEU A 698 -0.41 -15.88 -9.38
N SER A 699 -0.39 -14.58 -9.59
CA SER A 699 -0.06 -13.63 -8.52
C SER A 699 -1.13 -13.66 -7.45
N ARG A 700 -0.73 -13.46 -6.19
CA ARG A 700 -1.69 -13.24 -5.09
C ARG A 700 -2.61 -12.03 -5.30
N PHE A 701 -2.30 -11.14 -6.24
CA PHE A 701 -3.11 -9.99 -6.62
C PHE A 701 -4.01 -10.27 -7.83
N ASP A 702 -3.94 -11.46 -8.42
CA ASP A 702 -4.75 -11.82 -9.58
C ASP A 702 -6.25 -11.82 -9.26
N SER A 703 -7.01 -11.11 -10.09
CA SER A 703 -8.47 -11.05 -9.99
C SER A 703 -9.03 -11.01 -11.42
N PRO A 704 -9.36 -12.16 -12.01
CA PRO A 704 -9.76 -12.27 -13.42
C PRO A 704 -10.89 -11.35 -13.83
N HIS A 705 -11.85 -11.14 -12.98
CA HIS A 705 -12.99 -10.27 -13.25
C HIS A 705 -13.07 -9.19 -12.16
N ALA A 706 -13.12 -7.93 -12.56
CA ALA A 706 -13.35 -6.80 -11.68
C ALA A 706 -14.30 -5.79 -12.34
N THR A 707 -15.34 -5.39 -11.62
CA THR A 707 -16.31 -4.38 -12.05
C THR A 707 -16.39 -3.28 -11.01
N LEU A 708 -16.24 -2.04 -11.45
CA LEU A 708 -16.50 -0.86 -10.64
C LEU A 708 -17.65 -0.09 -11.31
N LEU A 709 -18.75 0.08 -10.59
CA LEU A 709 -19.91 0.82 -11.05
C LEU A 709 -20.17 2.00 -10.12
N ARG A 710 -20.25 3.20 -10.68
CA ARG A 710 -20.65 4.42 -9.99
C ARG A 710 -21.89 4.97 -10.66
N VAL A 711 -22.93 5.20 -9.88
CA VAL A 711 -24.22 5.75 -10.34
C VAL A 711 -24.57 6.93 -9.47
N ALA A 712 -24.95 8.03 -10.07
CA ALA A 712 -25.58 9.15 -9.37
C ALA A 712 -26.88 9.53 -10.08
N TYR A 713 -27.94 9.70 -9.33
CA TYR A 713 -29.24 10.08 -9.85
C TYR A 713 -29.78 11.31 -9.12
N ALA A 714 -29.85 12.41 -9.85
CA ALA A 714 -30.51 13.62 -9.37
C ALA A 714 -32.02 13.42 -9.44
N LEU A 715 -32.66 13.31 -8.29
CA LEU A 715 -34.12 13.09 -8.21
C LEU A 715 -34.87 14.26 -8.83
N PRO A 716 -35.97 14.00 -9.57
CA PRO A 716 -36.78 15.04 -10.15
C PRO A 716 -37.29 16.02 -9.10
N ARG A 717 -37.36 17.29 -9.46
CA ARG A 717 -37.94 18.30 -8.58
C ARG A 717 -39.41 18.06 -8.39
N THR A 718 -39.86 17.99 -7.13
CA THR A 718 -41.26 17.81 -6.78
C THR A 718 -41.86 19.17 -6.35
N GLY A 719 -42.85 19.64 -7.10
CA GLY A 719 -43.62 20.87 -6.80
C GLY A 719 -43.08 22.16 -7.43
N PRO A 720 -43.86 23.23 -7.40
CA PRO A 720 -43.48 24.54 -7.92
C PRO A 720 -42.27 25.14 -7.19
N ARG A 721 -41.44 25.93 -7.90
CA ARG A 721 -40.31 26.68 -7.26
C ARG A 721 -40.86 27.54 -6.12
N GLY A 722 -40.21 27.48 -4.95
CA GLY A 722 -40.58 28.22 -3.74
C GLY A 722 -41.63 27.52 -2.85
N SER A 723 -42.20 26.39 -3.27
CA SER A 723 -43.12 25.63 -2.42
C SER A 723 -42.33 24.81 -1.35
N TRP A 724 -42.99 24.57 -0.21
CA TRP A 724 -42.43 23.71 0.85
C TRP A 724 -42.10 22.30 0.34
N ARG A 725 -42.86 21.79 -0.64
CA ARG A 725 -42.58 20.50 -1.28
C ARG A 725 -41.29 20.52 -2.07
N ALA A 726 -41.05 21.56 -2.85
CA ALA A 726 -39.75 21.75 -3.51
C ALA A 726 -38.63 21.97 -2.49
N ALA A 727 -38.92 22.69 -1.39
CA ALA A 727 -38.00 22.88 -0.31
C ALA A 727 -37.73 21.59 0.48
N ALA A 728 -38.65 20.67 0.65
CA ALA A 728 -38.49 19.44 1.39
C ALA A 728 -37.96 18.28 0.52
N PHE A 729 -38.44 18.13 -0.71
CA PHE A 729 -38.18 16.94 -1.55
C PHE A 729 -37.40 17.23 -2.84
N GLY A 730 -37.02 18.48 -3.09
CA GLY A 730 -36.22 18.83 -4.26
C GLY A 730 -34.70 18.71 -3.99
N ASN A 731 -33.92 18.65 -5.08
CA ASN A 731 -32.44 18.63 -5.07
C ASN A 731 -31.79 17.48 -4.26
N TRP A 732 -32.45 16.34 -4.19
CA TRP A 732 -31.83 15.13 -3.68
C TRP A 732 -31.03 14.43 -4.77
N THR A 733 -29.86 13.93 -4.38
CA THR A 733 -29.03 13.07 -5.24
C THR A 733 -28.83 11.72 -4.52
N LEU A 734 -29.23 10.66 -5.17
CA LEU A 734 -28.92 9.29 -4.78
C LEU A 734 -27.64 8.87 -5.50
N SER A 735 -26.65 8.40 -4.78
CA SER A 735 -25.43 7.86 -5.35
C SER A 735 -25.18 6.45 -4.86
N MET A 736 -24.63 5.63 -5.73
CA MET A 736 -24.27 4.25 -5.45
C MET A 736 -22.90 3.97 -6.06
N VAL A 737 -22.07 3.27 -5.32
CA VAL A 737 -20.82 2.74 -5.83
C VAL A 737 -20.74 1.25 -5.50
N SER A 738 -20.49 0.45 -6.52
CA SER A 738 -20.38 -1.00 -6.39
C SER A 738 -19.05 -1.49 -6.89
N LEU A 739 -18.36 -2.30 -6.07
CA LEU A 739 -17.18 -3.06 -6.45
C LEU A 739 -17.50 -4.55 -6.41
N MET A 740 -17.35 -5.22 -7.53
CA MET A 740 -17.46 -6.66 -7.64
C MET A 740 -16.19 -7.21 -8.27
N LYS A 741 -15.52 -8.14 -7.60
CA LYS A 741 -14.33 -8.80 -8.16
C LYS A 741 -14.21 -10.24 -7.70
N THR A 742 -13.59 -11.08 -8.52
CA THR A 742 -13.22 -12.44 -8.16
C THR A 742 -12.21 -12.45 -7.02
N GLY A 743 -12.25 -13.48 -6.19
CA GLY A 743 -11.29 -13.65 -5.11
C GLY A 743 -9.86 -13.81 -5.62
N THR A 744 -8.93 -13.33 -4.84
CA THR A 744 -7.50 -13.46 -5.13
C THR A 744 -6.97 -14.83 -4.74
N PRO A 745 -5.91 -15.33 -5.38
CA PRO A 745 -5.29 -16.60 -5.01
C PRO A 745 -4.64 -16.56 -3.62
N PHE A 746 -4.48 -17.75 -3.02
CA PHE A 746 -3.71 -17.95 -1.81
C PHE A 746 -2.90 -19.25 -1.87
N ASN A 747 -1.85 -19.31 -1.04
CA ASN A 747 -0.91 -20.41 -0.94
C ASN A 747 -1.26 -21.31 0.24
N ILE A 748 -0.91 -22.60 0.17
CA ILE A 748 -0.91 -23.53 1.30
C ILE A 748 0.53 -23.86 1.63
N GLU A 749 0.85 -23.89 2.92
CA GLU A 749 2.18 -24.19 3.47
C GLU A 749 2.11 -25.30 4.51
N MET A 750 3.26 -25.92 4.75
CA MET A 750 3.36 -26.97 5.79
C MET A 750 3.10 -26.42 7.19
N GLY A 751 3.70 -25.27 7.51
CA GLY A 751 3.58 -24.62 8.82
C GLY A 751 4.48 -25.20 9.92
N SER A 752 5.22 -26.27 9.64
CA SER A 752 6.21 -26.89 10.53
C SER A 752 7.35 -27.47 9.71
N ASP A 753 8.56 -27.38 10.24
CA ASP A 753 9.78 -28.00 9.69
C ASP A 753 10.20 -29.27 10.48
N ALA A 754 9.35 -29.76 11.39
CA ALA A 754 9.66 -30.94 12.21
C ALA A 754 9.69 -32.20 11.38
N PRO A 755 10.51 -33.23 11.76
CA PRO A 755 10.52 -34.53 11.10
C PRO A 755 9.12 -35.15 11.05
N GLY A 756 8.74 -35.71 9.89
CA GLY A 756 7.41 -36.26 9.64
C GLY A 756 6.29 -35.24 9.42
N LEU A 757 6.63 -33.95 9.42
CA LEU A 757 5.73 -32.83 9.06
C LEU A 757 6.31 -31.99 7.93
N GLY A 758 7.54 -31.54 8.08
CA GLY A 758 8.26 -30.71 7.10
C GLY A 758 9.54 -31.38 6.60
N ASN A 759 10.27 -30.73 5.73
CA ASN A 759 11.47 -31.25 5.09
C ASN A 759 12.76 -31.11 5.92
N VAL A 760 12.69 -30.52 7.09
CA VAL A 760 13.76 -30.34 8.07
C VAL A 760 14.98 -29.60 7.50
N ASP A 761 14.75 -28.56 6.71
CA ASP A 761 15.82 -27.72 6.11
C ASP A 761 16.10 -26.44 6.92
N GLY A 762 15.38 -26.21 8.00
CA GLY A 762 15.49 -25.04 8.88
C GLY A 762 14.48 -23.94 8.60
N LEU A 763 13.49 -24.18 7.71
CA LEU A 763 12.47 -23.19 7.34
C LEU A 763 11.11 -23.88 7.08
N PRO A 764 9.99 -23.50 7.72
CA PRO A 764 8.72 -24.19 7.66
C PRO A 764 7.80 -23.83 6.47
N GLY A 765 8.32 -23.24 5.41
CA GLY A 765 7.53 -22.60 4.35
C GLY A 765 7.35 -23.43 3.08
N GLU A 766 7.59 -24.73 3.09
CA GLU A 766 7.33 -25.63 1.95
C GLU A 766 5.83 -25.77 1.70
N ARG A 767 5.49 -26.08 0.45
CA ARG A 767 4.13 -26.48 0.07
C ARG A 767 3.97 -27.99 0.27
N PRO A 768 2.77 -28.48 0.61
CA PRO A 768 2.51 -29.90 0.82
C PRO A 768 2.45 -30.72 -0.49
N MET A 769 2.40 -32.04 -0.35
CA MET A 769 1.97 -32.91 -1.41
C MET A 769 0.46 -32.79 -1.64
N LEU A 770 0.00 -32.85 -2.88
CA LEU A 770 -1.43 -32.88 -3.22
C LEU A 770 -1.86 -34.34 -3.38
N LEU A 771 -2.58 -34.91 -2.39
CA LEU A 771 -3.07 -36.29 -2.39
C LEU A 771 -4.39 -36.44 -3.16
N ASP A 772 -5.26 -35.42 -3.10
CA ASP A 772 -6.52 -35.39 -3.83
C ASP A 772 -6.52 -34.29 -4.88
N PRO A 773 -6.28 -34.60 -6.16
CA PRO A 773 -6.30 -33.60 -7.22
C PRO A 773 -7.65 -32.91 -7.44
N SER A 774 -8.74 -33.45 -6.94
CA SER A 774 -10.09 -32.89 -7.11
C SER A 774 -10.27 -31.54 -6.40
N VAL A 775 -9.50 -31.28 -5.35
CA VAL A 775 -9.54 -30.01 -4.63
C VAL A 775 -8.71 -28.92 -5.30
N HIS A 776 -7.85 -29.25 -6.27
CA HIS A 776 -6.97 -28.28 -6.93
C HIS A 776 -7.78 -27.19 -7.64
N GLY A 777 -7.42 -25.93 -7.41
CA GLY A 777 -8.10 -24.79 -7.99
C GLY A 777 -9.42 -24.41 -7.30
N ALA A 778 -9.76 -25.04 -6.17
CA ALA A 778 -10.99 -24.74 -5.44
C ALA A 778 -11.03 -23.28 -4.98
N THR A 779 -12.25 -22.73 -4.96
CA THR A 779 -12.55 -21.43 -4.38
C THR A 779 -13.17 -21.61 -3.01
N ILE A 780 -12.46 -21.14 -1.98
CA ILE A 780 -12.91 -21.17 -0.58
C ILE A 780 -13.47 -19.79 -0.25
N GLY A 781 -14.78 -19.67 -0.40
CA GLY A 781 -15.47 -18.39 -0.36
C GLY A 781 -16.60 -18.27 0.65
N HIS A 782 -16.86 -19.31 1.44
CA HIS A 782 -17.86 -19.33 2.50
C HIS A 782 -17.37 -20.21 3.66
N PRO A 783 -17.69 -19.91 4.92
CA PRO A 783 -17.28 -20.72 6.07
C PRO A 783 -17.70 -22.21 6.00
N ASP A 784 -18.79 -22.50 5.32
CA ASP A 784 -19.25 -23.89 5.11
C ASP A 784 -18.41 -24.66 4.08
N THR A 785 -17.55 -23.96 3.34
CA THR A 785 -16.64 -24.56 2.36
C THR A 785 -15.28 -24.74 2.99
N VAL A 786 -15.02 -25.90 3.55
CA VAL A 786 -13.76 -26.24 4.21
C VAL A 786 -12.84 -26.96 3.24
N LEU A 787 -11.56 -26.60 3.24
CA LEU A 787 -10.55 -27.34 2.50
C LEU A 787 -10.11 -28.56 3.34
N PRO A 788 -10.36 -29.80 2.86
CA PRO A 788 -10.10 -30.98 3.67
C PRO A 788 -8.60 -31.23 3.86
N ARG A 789 -8.19 -31.39 5.11
CA ARG A 789 -6.76 -31.62 5.45
C ARG A 789 -6.21 -32.92 4.83
N GLU A 790 -7.01 -33.94 4.75
CA GLU A 790 -6.68 -35.25 4.17
C GLU A 790 -6.39 -35.22 2.67
N ALA A 791 -6.75 -34.11 1.98
CA ALA A 791 -6.37 -33.90 0.60
C ALA A 791 -4.89 -33.54 0.42
N PHE A 792 -4.14 -33.37 1.52
CA PHE A 792 -2.75 -32.95 1.51
C PHE A 792 -1.87 -33.87 2.34
N GLY A 793 -0.66 -34.13 1.83
CA GLY A 793 0.35 -34.95 2.51
C GLY A 793 1.49 -34.11 3.09
N PHE A 794 2.03 -34.59 4.20
CA PHE A 794 3.24 -34.07 4.80
C PHE A 794 4.49 -34.45 3.98
N LEU A 795 5.61 -33.81 4.27
CA LEU A 795 6.86 -34.00 3.55
C LEU A 795 7.78 -34.96 4.33
N GLU A 796 8.51 -35.75 3.56
CA GLU A 796 9.66 -36.48 4.08
C GLU A 796 10.87 -35.49 4.21
N PRO A 797 11.82 -35.77 5.10
CA PRO A 797 13.05 -35.01 5.23
C PRO A 797 13.78 -34.80 3.88
N GLY A 798 14.10 -33.54 3.53
CA GLY A 798 14.71 -33.21 2.26
C GLY A 798 13.76 -33.23 1.05
N GLY A 799 12.48 -33.56 1.26
CA GLY A 799 11.46 -33.59 0.21
C GLY A 799 10.97 -32.20 -0.18
N ALA A 800 10.31 -32.13 -1.32
CA ALA A 800 9.59 -30.97 -1.81
C ALA A 800 8.16 -31.37 -2.19
N GLY A 801 7.18 -30.53 -1.89
CA GLY A 801 5.80 -30.79 -2.28
C GLY A 801 5.56 -30.50 -3.76
N ASP A 802 4.52 -31.11 -4.30
CA ASP A 802 4.10 -30.96 -5.69
C ASP A 802 2.97 -29.95 -5.89
N LEU A 803 2.39 -29.45 -4.79
CA LEU A 803 1.38 -28.39 -4.88
C LEU A 803 1.97 -27.10 -5.45
N GLY A 804 1.34 -26.57 -6.49
CA GLY A 804 1.71 -25.29 -7.10
C GLY A 804 1.49 -24.10 -6.16
N ARG A 805 2.25 -23.03 -6.32
CA ARG A 805 2.06 -21.78 -5.60
C ARG A 805 0.71 -21.13 -5.98
N ASN A 806 -0.01 -20.58 -5.00
CA ASN A 806 -1.28 -19.88 -5.21
C ASN A 806 -2.33 -20.70 -5.97
N ALA A 807 -2.43 -21.99 -5.65
CA ALA A 807 -3.28 -22.94 -6.35
C ALA A 807 -4.79 -22.78 -6.03
N PHE A 808 -5.15 -22.06 -4.98
CA PHE A 808 -6.53 -21.88 -4.51
C PHE A 808 -6.95 -20.42 -4.57
N ARG A 809 -8.27 -20.16 -4.49
CA ARG A 809 -8.81 -18.79 -4.48
C ARG A 809 -9.68 -18.53 -3.26
N LYS A 810 -9.63 -17.30 -2.77
CA LYS A 810 -10.58 -16.74 -1.79
C LYS A 810 -11.95 -16.53 -2.44
N GLY A 811 -12.94 -16.27 -1.62
CA GLY A 811 -14.26 -15.82 -2.08
C GLY A 811 -14.24 -14.49 -2.82
N PRO A 812 -15.28 -14.24 -3.64
CA PRO A 812 -15.39 -12.99 -4.37
C PRO A 812 -15.71 -11.81 -3.42
N ILE A 813 -15.27 -10.61 -3.79
CA ILE A 813 -15.67 -9.37 -3.15
C ILE A 813 -16.90 -8.82 -3.87
N ARG A 814 -17.95 -8.51 -3.11
CA ARG A 814 -19.19 -7.90 -3.59
C ARG A 814 -19.61 -6.81 -2.61
N ASN A 815 -19.22 -5.58 -2.89
CA ASN A 815 -19.48 -4.45 -2.02
C ASN A 815 -20.35 -3.41 -2.73
N VAL A 816 -21.37 -2.93 -2.06
CA VAL A 816 -22.22 -1.83 -2.51
C VAL A 816 -22.30 -0.80 -1.39
N ASN A 817 -21.95 0.43 -1.72
CA ASN A 817 -22.11 1.58 -0.86
C ASN A 817 -23.12 2.53 -1.50
N ALA A 818 -23.93 3.18 -0.69
CA ALA A 818 -24.95 4.09 -1.16
C ALA A 818 -24.90 5.41 -0.38
N SER A 819 -25.27 6.50 -1.01
CA SER A 819 -25.44 7.78 -0.33
C SER A 819 -26.66 8.53 -0.85
N LEU A 820 -27.34 9.24 0.05
CA LEU A 820 -28.41 10.17 -0.25
C LEU A 820 -27.94 11.55 0.22
N ALA A 821 -27.80 12.48 -0.71
CA ALA A 821 -27.35 13.83 -0.42
C ALA A 821 -28.39 14.87 -0.83
N ARG A 822 -28.46 15.96 -0.09
CA ARG A 822 -29.28 17.11 -0.41
C ARG A 822 -28.51 18.39 -0.22
N ARG A 823 -28.62 19.28 -1.22
CA ARG A 823 -28.03 20.61 -1.18
C ARG A 823 -29.11 21.69 -1.15
N TRP A 824 -29.01 22.60 -0.17
CA TRP A 824 -29.78 23.84 -0.08
C TRP A 824 -28.89 25.00 -0.45
N SER A 825 -29.29 25.82 -1.41
CA SER A 825 -28.67 27.10 -1.68
C SER A 825 -29.21 28.12 -0.68
N LEU A 826 -28.31 28.81 0.02
CA LEU A 826 -28.62 29.81 1.05
C LEU A 826 -28.54 31.26 0.52
N GLY A 827 -28.18 31.44 -0.74
CA GLY A 827 -27.97 32.71 -1.41
C GLY A 827 -26.51 32.95 -1.77
N GLY A 828 -26.25 33.59 -2.91
CA GLY A 828 -24.88 33.72 -3.43
C GLY A 828 -24.25 32.36 -3.69
N GLU A 829 -23.02 32.16 -3.24
CA GLU A 829 -22.31 30.86 -3.31
C GLU A 829 -22.57 29.98 -2.09
N ALA A 830 -23.24 30.49 -1.06
CA ALA A 830 -23.50 29.76 0.17
C ALA A 830 -24.46 28.59 -0.02
N ALA A 831 -24.09 27.43 0.51
CA ALA A 831 -24.89 26.21 0.44
C ALA A 831 -24.69 25.33 1.67
N LEU A 832 -25.76 24.65 2.07
CA LEU A 832 -25.72 23.60 3.09
C LEU A 832 -26.00 22.26 2.41
N THR A 833 -25.15 21.27 2.63
CA THR A 833 -25.32 19.91 2.14
C THR A 833 -25.48 18.96 3.32
N LEU A 834 -26.61 18.24 3.34
CA LEU A 834 -26.81 17.08 4.21
C LEU A 834 -26.55 15.82 3.41
N ARG A 835 -25.81 14.87 4.00
CA ARG A 835 -25.51 13.60 3.39
C ARG A 835 -25.74 12.47 4.38
N ALA A 836 -26.41 11.41 3.95
CA ALA A 836 -26.50 10.14 4.63
C ALA A 836 -25.80 9.09 3.76
N GLU A 837 -24.87 8.36 4.32
CA GLU A 837 -24.05 7.36 3.61
C GLU A 837 -24.18 6.00 4.29
N SER A 838 -24.18 4.95 3.51
CA SER A 838 -24.11 3.57 3.99
C SER A 838 -22.97 2.84 3.32
N VAL A 839 -22.07 2.30 4.13
CA VAL A 839 -21.03 1.37 3.68
C VAL A 839 -21.58 -0.04 3.85
N ASN A 840 -21.29 -0.90 2.88
CA ASN A 840 -21.82 -2.26 2.82
C ASN A 840 -23.35 -2.27 2.94
N PHE A 841 -24.03 -1.55 2.05
CA PHE A 841 -25.47 -1.27 2.12
C PHE A 841 -26.33 -2.55 2.24
N PHE A 842 -25.96 -3.61 1.54
CA PHE A 842 -26.68 -4.90 1.58
C PHE A 842 -26.24 -5.82 2.73
N ASN A 843 -25.32 -5.37 3.59
CA ASN A 843 -24.76 -6.16 4.68
C ASN A 843 -24.16 -7.50 4.20
N THR A 844 -23.44 -7.48 3.10
CA THR A 844 -22.83 -8.67 2.50
C THR A 844 -21.48 -8.93 3.18
N PRO A 845 -21.27 -10.09 3.82
CA PRO A 845 -19.97 -10.45 4.36
C PRO A 845 -18.97 -10.72 3.23
N GLN A 846 -17.74 -10.29 3.43
CA GLN A 846 -16.59 -10.58 2.56
C GLN A 846 -15.61 -11.39 3.38
N PHE A 847 -15.42 -12.64 3.01
CA PHE A 847 -14.66 -13.57 3.82
C PHE A 847 -13.16 -13.47 3.57
N ALA A 848 -12.37 -13.59 4.64
CA ALA A 848 -10.93 -13.67 4.62
C ALA A 848 -10.45 -15.00 3.97
N ALA A 849 -9.13 -15.16 3.86
CA ALA A 849 -8.55 -16.43 3.50
C ALA A 849 -8.85 -17.47 4.60
N PRO A 850 -9.01 -18.75 4.24
CA PRO A 850 -9.01 -19.82 5.25
C PRO A 850 -7.62 -19.96 5.90
N GLY A 851 -7.52 -20.74 6.96
CA GLY A 851 -6.24 -21.17 7.50
C GLY A 851 -5.42 -21.88 6.42
N THR A 852 -4.17 -21.42 6.21
CA THR A 852 -3.33 -21.86 5.07
C THR A 852 -2.20 -22.82 5.46
N ARG A 853 -1.94 -23.00 6.73
CA ARG A 853 -0.88 -23.90 7.21
C ARG A 853 -1.44 -25.26 7.55
N LEU A 854 -0.91 -26.31 6.93
CA LEU A 854 -1.43 -27.67 7.06
C LEU A 854 -1.39 -28.19 8.50
N THR A 855 -0.41 -27.75 9.29
CA THR A 855 -0.30 -28.15 10.70
C THR A 855 -1.25 -27.42 11.65
N ASP A 856 -1.91 -26.37 11.18
CA ASP A 856 -2.80 -25.55 11.99
C ASP A 856 -4.14 -26.25 12.23
N GLN A 857 -4.71 -26.05 13.41
CA GLN A 857 -6.03 -26.61 13.73
C GLN A 857 -7.14 -26.04 12.86
N ASN A 858 -7.05 -24.75 12.51
CA ASN A 858 -8.00 -24.06 11.64
C ASN A 858 -7.65 -24.16 10.15
N PHE A 859 -6.80 -25.11 9.75
CA PHE A 859 -6.48 -25.33 8.35
C PHE A 859 -7.76 -25.51 7.51
N GLY A 860 -7.84 -24.78 6.40
CA GLY A 860 -8.97 -24.85 5.48
C GLY A 860 -10.24 -24.12 5.92
N VAL A 861 -10.29 -23.59 7.15
CA VAL A 861 -11.48 -22.97 7.75
C VAL A 861 -11.37 -21.45 7.69
N ILE A 862 -12.45 -20.77 7.27
CA ILE A 862 -12.56 -19.32 7.33
C ILE A 862 -13.03 -18.90 8.73
N THR A 863 -12.27 -18.05 9.39
CA THR A 863 -12.54 -17.61 10.77
C THR A 863 -12.92 -16.12 10.87
N ASN A 864 -12.70 -15.34 9.80
CA ASN A 864 -12.86 -13.89 9.82
C ASN A 864 -13.46 -13.34 8.52
N THR A 865 -13.95 -12.10 8.59
CA THR A 865 -14.39 -11.32 7.42
C THR A 865 -13.43 -10.17 7.14
N LEU A 866 -13.32 -9.77 5.88
CA LEU A 866 -12.54 -8.60 5.43
C LEU A 866 -13.26 -7.28 5.67
N ASN A 867 -14.54 -7.33 5.99
CA ASN A 867 -15.38 -6.16 6.21
C ASN A 867 -16.23 -6.35 7.47
N GLU A 868 -16.61 -5.23 8.00
CA GLU A 868 -17.64 -5.14 9.04
C GLU A 868 -19.05 -5.31 8.45
N GLY A 869 -20.02 -5.41 9.35
CA GLY A 869 -21.42 -5.26 9.01
C GLY A 869 -21.72 -3.88 8.38
N ARG A 870 -22.92 -3.70 7.87
CA ARG A 870 -23.36 -2.43 7.32
C ARG A 870 -23.22 -1.29 8.35
N THR A 871 -22.66 -0.15 7.92
CA THR A 871 -22.54 1.05 8.73
C THR A 871 -23.24 2.24 8.08
N PHE A 872 -23.73 3.18 8.89
CA PHE A 872 -24.31 4.44 8.43
C PHE A 872 -23.51 5.63 8.96
N ARG A 873 -23.31 6.62 8.12
CA ARG A 873 -22.67 7.89 8.45
C ARG A 873 -23.58 9.04 8.00
N VAL A 874 -23.68 10.07 8.83
CA VAL A 874 -24.36 11.32 8.50
C VAL A 874 -23.35 12.43 8.42
N GLY A 875 -23.46 13.33 7.44
CA GLY A 875 -22.55 14.45 7.25
C GLY A 875 -23.32 15.75 6.96
N LEU A 876 -22.77 16.84 7.48
CA LEU A 876 -23.15 18.20 7.15
C LEU A 876 -21.96 18.93 6.58
N ASP A 877 -22.18 19.64 5.49
CA ASP A 877 -21.18 20.50 4.84
C ASP A 877 -21.81 21.87 4.54
N ALA A 878 -21.24 22.91 5.08
CA ALA A 878 -21.68 24.29 4.85
C ALA A 878 -20.60 25.02 4.05
N ALA A 879 -20.88 25.30 2.79
CA ALA A 879 -20.02 26.07 1.89
C ALA A 879 -20.45 27.54 1.84
N PHE A 880 -19.49 28.44 1.68
CA PHE A 880 -19.71 29.92 1.61
C PHE A 880 -18.71 30.58 0.69
#